data_ff227b143fa7e63bd7ed93c667d7c5c2
#
_entry.id   ff227b143fa7e63bd7ed93c667d7c5c2
#
_cell.length_a   1.000
_cell.length_b   1.000
_cell.length_c   1.000
_cell.angle_alpha   90.00
_cell.angle_beta   90.00
_cell.angle_gamma   90.00
#
_symmetry.space_group_name_H-M   'P 1'
#
loop_
_entity.id
_entity.type
_entity.pdbx_description
1 polymer ?
#
loop_
_entity_poly.entity_id
_entity_poly.type
_entity_poly.pdbx_seq_one_letter_code
_entity_poly.pdbx_strand_id
1 'polypeptide(L)'
;MRDDFDFGSVLLFKTAALQEAFDTITHQPEYQYSALYAVRLALSQKYELTHIREFLYTEIEEDTRLSGEKQFDYVDPRNRSVQLERETAFTYYLKNIHAFLPPVERKIDLSEGEFAYEASVITPVRNRIRTIADAIESVLKQETDFPFNLIVIDNHSTDGTTECIDQYAGNEKVIHLIPERDDLGIGGCWNLGVHHPLCGRFAVQLDSDDLYSSPSTLQTIVDKFRRERCAMVIGSYRMTNFQLETLPPGVIDHKEWTDTNGHNNALRINGLGAPRAFFTPLLRKIRVPNTSYGEDYALGLAFSREYRIGRIYDVLYLCRRWEGNSDAALSIEKQNQNNSYKDSLRTLEIRKRQALLRHPLSWEDAAPAASAETFIRHQLDTWPLARKNHEALAHVQTRTLSLGANDITVQFNPARAVSTCAKVDKASIAARPCFLCLSHKPEEQESVRIQLDEPFSLRLNPYPILPGHLTISTESHQWQTLADKTSRRLPERLVDWLEKNFASGYTVFYNGAKCGASAPDHFHFQAVRQEDVPLIRQWEKLMSTAVEKGFEPLSDGKSCIAYDIEGYFCPIRAFITQGGLATGVRLIDSYLHSLPLHEGETEPRYNLFAWNDPRYGFVTVYIPRTAHRPQCYTAEGDAQLIVSPGALDMAGILVTAREEDFQKLDADTLRQIYHEVTH
;
A
#
# COMPACT_ATOMS: atom_id res chain seq x y z
N MET A 1 -0.24 -12.46 -20.49
CA MET A 1 0.16 -11.50 -19.46
C MET A 1 0.66 -10.19 -20.06
N ARG A 2 1.74 -10.25 -20.82
CA ARG A 2 2.26 -9.08 -21.54
C ARG A 2 1.19 -8.49 -22.44
N ASP A 3 1.00 -7.17 -22.41
CA ASP A 3 -0.09 -6.49 -23.09
C ASP A 3 0.22 -6.16 -24.57
N ASP A 4 1.49 -6.16 -24.93
CA ASP A 4 2.01 -5.90 -26.28
C ASP A 4 2.26 -7.18 -27.09
N PHE A 5 1.85 -8.37 -26.58
CA PHE A 5 2.04 -9.63 -27.31
C PHE A 5 1.04 -9.74 -28.46
N ASP A 6 1.58 -9.85 -29.66
CA ASP A 6 0.81 -10.11 -30.86
C ASP A 6 0.52 -11.62 -30.99
N PHE A 7 -0.77 -11.96 -31.06
CA PHE A 7 -1.25 -13.33 -31.30
C PHE A 7 -1.54 -13.60 -32.77
N GLY A 8 -1.28 -12.64 -33.65
CA GLY A 8 -1.67 -12.68 -35.05
C GLY A 8 -3.14 -12.30 -35.27
N SER A 9 -3.50 -12.06 -36.52
CA SER A 9 -4.83 -11.56 -36.91
C SER A 9 -5.91 -12.64 -36.92
N VAL A 10 -5.55 -13.93 -36.87
CA VAL A 10 -6.52 -15.03 -36.87
C VAL A 10 -6.49 -15.77 -35.55
N LEU A 11 -7.59 -15.70 -34.82
CA LEU A 11 -7.80 -16.38 -33.55
C LEU A 11 -8.99 -17.31 -33.62
N LEU A 12 -8.81 -18.57 -33.24
CA LEU A 12 -9.88 -19.58 -33.21
C LEU A 12 -10.20 -19.94 -31.76
N PHE A 13 -11.46 -19.82 -31.38
CA PHE A 13 -11.93 -20.13 -30.05
C PHE A 13 -12.91 -21.28 -30.01
N LYS A 14 -12.80 -22.15 -29.00
CA LYS A 14 -13.91 -23.05 -28.67
C LYS A 14 -15.04 -22.20 -28.08
N THR A 15 -16.25 -22.28 -28.66
CA THR A 15 -17.39 -21.43 -28.28
C THR A 15 -17.69 -21.48 -26.78
N ALA A 16 -17.67 -22.72 -26.18
CA ALA A 16 -17.93 -22.85 -24.73
C ALA A 16 -16.86 -22.16 -23.88
N ALA A 17 -15.58 -22.25 -24.26
CA ALA A 17 -14.50 -21.58 -23.54
C ALA A 17 -14.58 -20.04 -23.67
N LEU A 18 -14.94 -19.56 -24.85
CA LEU A 18 -15.14 -18.14 -25.09
C LEU A 18 -16.32 -17.60 -24.27
N GLN A 19 -17.44 -18.35 -24.21
CA GLN A 19 -18.60 -17.98 -23.39
C GLN A 19 -18.22 -17.88 -21.91
N GLU A 20 -17.47 -18.86 -21.40
CA GLU A 20 -16.99 -18.85 -20.02
C GLU A 20 -16.04 -17.67 -19.75
N ALA A 21 -15.21 -17.31 -20.73
CA ALA A 21 -14.36 -16.12 -20.61
C ALA A 21 -15.17 -14.83 -20.55
N PHE A 22 -16.23 -14.71 -21.37
CA PHE A 22 -17.16 -13.57 -21.30
C PHE A 22 -17.86 -13.50 -19.95
N ASP A 23 -18.35 -14.62 -19.43
CA ASP A 23 -18.97 -14.68 -18.11
C ASP A 23 -17.99 -14.21 -17.01
N THR A 24 -16.71 -14.58 -17.13
CA THR A 24 -15.64 -14.16 -16.20
C THR A 24 -15.41 -12.65 -16.24
N ILE A 25 -15.49 -12.01 -17.41
CA ILE A 25 -15.23 -10.57 -17.54
C ILE A 25 -16.49 -9.70 -17.43
N THR A 26 -17.68 -10.29 -17.30
CA THR A 26 -18.98 -9.56 -17.21
C THR A 26 -19.00 -8.56 -16.04
N HIS A 27 -18.23 -8.81 -14.98
CA HIS A 27 -18.14 -7.92 -13.81
C HIS A 27 -17.07 -6.84 -13.94
N GLN A 28 -16.33 -6.82 -15.06
CA GLN A 28 -15.31 -5.80 -15.34
C GLN A 28 -15.97 -4.62 -16.06
N PRO A 29 -15.32 -3.43 -16.05
CA PRO A 29 -15.79 -2.29 -16.83
C PRO A 29 -15.87 -2.63 -18.33
N GLU A 30 -16.72 -1.91 -19.07
CA GLU A 30 -16.69 -1.97 -20.53
C GLU A 30 -15.36 -1.43 -21.07
N TYR A 31 -14.73 -2.19 -21.96
CA TYR A 31 -13.46 -1.84 -22.59
C TYR A 31 -13.67 -1.36 -24.02
N GLN A 32 -13.15 -0.20 -24.35
CA GLN A 32 -13.12 0.30 -25.72
C GLN A 32 -11.97 -0.32 -26.53
N TYR A 33 -10.83 -0.57 -25.87
CA TYR A 33 -9.59 -1.00 -26.53
C TYR A 33 -9.09 -2.35 -26.04
N SER A 34 -9.41 -2.76 -24.85
CA SER A 34 -8.74 -3.89 -24.15
C SER A 34 -9.62 -5.13 -23.98
N ALA A 35 -10.78 -5.20 -24.63
CA ALA A 35 -11.71 -6.33 -24.50
C ALA A 35 -11.05 -7.67 -24.88
N LEU A 36 -10.34 -7.74 -26.02
CA LEU A 36 -9.63 -8.95 -26.44
C LEU A 36 -8.51 -9.34 -25.47
N TYR A 37 -7.81 -8.35 -24.88
CA TYR A 37 -6.80 -8.57 -23.85
C TYR A 37 -7.43 -9.19 -22.60
N ALA A 38 -8.56 -8.67 -22.14
CA ALA A 38 -9.29 -9.21 -20.99
C ALA A 38 -9.79 -10.66 -21.23
N VAL A 39 -10.36 -10.92 -22.39
CA VAL A 39 -10.79 -12.29 -22.82
C VAL A 39 -9.60 -13.24 -22.82
N ARG A 40 -8.47 -12.84 -23.38
CA ARG A 40 -7.25 -13.65 -23.42
C ARG A 40 -6.74 -13.97 -22.01
N LEU A 41 -6.75 -13.00 -21.12
CA LEU A 41 -6.36 -13.19 -19.72
C LEU A 41 -7.33 -14.15 -19.01
N ALA A 42 -8.63 -14.06 -19.25
CA ALA A 42 -9.63 -14.95 -18.68
C ALA A 42 -9.42 -16.41 -19.19
N LEU A 43 -9.25 -16.59 -20.48
CA LEU A 43 -8.98 -17.92 -21.09
C LEU A 43 -7.70 -18.55 -20.51
N SER A 44 -6.63 -17.78 -20.36
CA SER A 44 -5.33 -18.29 -19.89
C SER A 44 -5.34 -18.82 -18.44
N GLN A 45 -6.39 -18.55 -17.66
CA GLN A 45 -6.54 -19.07 -16.29
C GLN A 45 -6.93 -20.53 -16.27
N LYS A 46 -7.63 -21.02 -17.30
CA LYS A 46 -8.24 -22.36 -17.34
C LYS A 46 -7.81 -23.19 -18.54
N TYR A 47 -7.38 -22.56 -19.60
CA TYR A 47 -7.09 -23.20 -20.88
C TYR A 47 -5.68 -22.88 -21.36
N GLU A 48 -5.11 -23.82 -22.09
CA GLU A 48 -3.87 -23.61 -22.82
C GLU A 48 -4.15 -22.89 -24.14
N LEU A 49 -3.32 -21.88 -24.45
CA LEU A 49 -3.37 -21.17 -25.73
C LEU A 49 -2.38 -21.84 -26.67
N THR A 50 -2.89 -22.47 -27.70
CA THR A 50 -2.08 -23.26 -28.68
C THR A 50 -1.70 -22.40 -29.87
N HIS A 51 -0.40 -22.29 -30.15
CA HIS A 51 0.13 -21.69 -31.38
C HIS A 51 0.23 -22.74 -32.50
N ILE A 52 -0.46 -22.52 -33.61
CA ILE A 52 -0.32 -23.32 -34.81
C ILE A 52 0.85 -22.78 -35.63
N ARG A 53 1.94 -23.57 -35.74
CA ARG A 53 3.21 -23.15 -36.36
C ARG A 53 3.20 -23.42 -37.87
N GLU A 54 2.15 -22.96 -38.57
CA GLU A 54 1.97 -23.13 -40.00
C GLU A 54 1.58 -21.77 -40.63
N PHE A 55 1.98 -21.52 -41.88
CA PHE A 55 1.58 -20.33 -42.61
C PHE A 55 0.17 -20.50 -43.16
N LEU A 56 -0.84 -20.10 -42.38
CA LEU A 56 -2.26 -20.34 -42.71
C LEU A 56 -2.94 -19.10 -43.31
N TYR A 57 -2.33 -17.91 -43.26
CA TYR A 57 -2.88 -16.67 -43.82
C TYR A 57 -1.76 -15.72 -44.18
N THR A 58 -2.10 -14.71 -44.98
CA THR A 58 -1.18 -13.60 -45.33
C THR A 58 -1.71 -12.31 -44.72
N GLU A 59 -0.87 -11.58 -44.04
CA GLU A 59 -1.16 -10.26 -43.50
C GLU A 59 -0.38 -9.20 -44.28
N ILE A 60 -1.08 -8.12 -44.66
CA ILE A 60 -0.47 -6.94 -45.27
C ILE A 60 -0.38 -5.88 -44.17
N GLU A 61 0.85 -5.62 -43.70
CA GLU A 61 1.10 -4.65 -42.64
C GLU A 61 0.97 -3.22 -43.20
N GLU A 62 0.10 -2.42 -42.60
CA GLU A 62 -0.01 -0.99 -42.82
C GLU A 62 0.30 -0.26 -41.50
N ASP A 63 1.26 0.67 -41.51
CA ASP A 63 1.64 1.39 -40.33
C ASP A 63 0.64 2.53 -40.02
N THR A 64 -0.24 2.28 -39.06
CA THR A 64 -1.22 3.23 -38.57
C THR A 64 -0.84 3.85 -37.23
N ARG A 65 0.38 3.62 -36.72
CA ARG A 65 0.84 4.12 -35.41
C ARG A 65 0.91 5.64 -35.38
N LEU A 66 0.47 6.20 -34.27
CA LEU A 66 0.47 7.65 -34.08
C LEU A 66 1.88 8.22 -33.90
N SER A 67 2.79 7.45 -33.32
CA SER A 67 4.19 7.84 -33.09
C SER A 67 5.05 7.77 -34.36
N GLY A 68 4.68 6.94 -35.33
CA GLY A 68 5.52 6.59 -36.50
C GLY A 68 6.72 5.69 -36.14
N GLU A 69 6.89 5.34 -34.87
CA GLU A 69 8.02 4.54 -34.36
C GLU A 69 7.53 3.23 -33.74
N LYS A 70 8.03 2.11 -34.23
CA LYS A 70 7.59 0.77 -33.80
C LYS A 70 7.94 0.46 -32.34
N GLN A 71 9.11 0.94 -31.89
CA GLN A 71 9.71 0.45 -30.65
C GLN A 71 9.08 1.04 -29.38
N PHE A 72 8.61 2.26 -29.37
CA PHE A 72 8.14 2.95 -28.15
C PHE A 72 6.70 3.44 -28.25
N ASP A 73 5.90 2.91 -29.18
CA ASP A 73 4.52 3.33 -29.37
C ASP A 73 3.67 3.11 -28.11
N TYR A 74 3.92 2.06 -27.36
CA TYR A 74 3.19 1.72 -26.14
C TYR A 74 3.34 2.75 -25.00
N VAL A 75 4.40 3.55 -24.98
CA VAL A 75 4.65 4.62 -23.99
C VAL A 75 4.20 6.00 -24.47
N ASP A 76 3.70 6.12 -25.70
CA ASP A 76 3.21 7.38 -26.22
C ASP A 76 2.04 7.91 -25.38
N PRO A 77 2.09 9.16 -24.89
CA PRO A 77 1.00 9.75 -24.09
C PRO A 77 -0.38 9.72 -24.74
N ARG A 78 -0.43 9.68 -26.08
CA ARG A 78 -1.69 9.56 -26.85
C ARG A 78 -2.39 8.20 -26.64
N ASN A 79 -1.64 7.18 -26.24
CA ASN A 79 -2.16 5.84 -25.94
C ASN A 79 -2.55 5.65 -24.46
N ARG A 80 -2.62 6.74 -23.65
CA ARG A 80 -2.86 6.66 -22.23
C ARG A 80 -4.17 5.96 -21.86
N SER A 81 -5.26 6.19 -22.60
CA SER A 81 -6.55 5.51 -22.37
C SER A 81 -6.44 4.00 -22.55
N VAL A 82 -5.72 3.55 -23.58
CA VAL A 82 -5.45 2.13 -23.83
C VAL A 82 -4.67 1.52 -22.65
N GLN A 83 -3.66 2.24 -22.15
CA GLN A 83 -2.84 1.78 -21.02
C GLN A 83 -3.67 1.63 -19.74
N LEU A 84 -4.58 2.55 -19.44
CA LEU A 84 -5.45 2.49 -18.27
C LEU A 84 -6.43 1.31 -18.33
N GLU A 85 -7.00 1.04 -19.51
CA GLU A 85 -7.86 -0.15 -19.68
C GLU A 85 -7.08 -1.45 -19.52
N ARG A 86 -5.88 -1.54 -20.10
CA ARG A 86 -5.00 -2.72 -19.93
C ARG A 86 -4.61 -2.93 -18.48
N GLU A 87 -4.29 -1.86 -17.75
CA GLU A 87 -4.01 -1.91 -16.31
C GLU A 87 -5.20 -2.47 -15.53
N THR A 88 -6.41 -1.99 -15.85
CA THR A 88 -7.65 -2.46 -15.23
C THR A 88 -7.85 -3.96 -15.48
N ALA A 89 -7.82 -4.40 -16.74
CA ALA A 89 -7.98 -5.82 -17.10
C ALA A 89 -6.92 -6.71 -16.43
N PHE A 90 -5.69 -6.23 -16.38
CA PHE A 90 -4.59 -6.96 -15.74
C PHE A 90 -4.72 -7.02 -14.21
N THR A 91 -5.24 -5.99 -13.59
CA THR A 91 -5.53 -5.96 -12.14
C THR A 91 -6.57 -7.03 -11.78
N TYR A 92 -7.67 -7.14 -12.54
CA TYR A 92 -8.66 -8.21 -12.35
C TYR A 92 -8.02 -9.60 -12.52
N TYR A 93 -7.19 -9.77 -13.54
CA TYR A 93 -6.47 -11.03 -13.76
C TYR A 93 -5.59 -11.40 -12.56
N LEU A 94 -4.76 -10.48 -12.04
CA LEU A 94 -3.89 -10.74 -10.89
C LEU A 94 -4.68 -11.08 -9.62
N LYS A 95 -5.81 -10.42 -9.39
CA LYS A 95 -6.71 -10.74 -8.27
C LYS A 95 -7.27 -12.16 -8.41
N ASN A 96 -7.75 -12.54 -9.58
CA ASN A 96 -8.33 -13.86 -9.84
C ASN A 96 -7.33 -15.00 -9.69
N ILE A 97 -6.08 -14.81 -10.07
CA ILE A 97 -5.01 -15.82 -9.92
C ILE A 97 -4.29 -15.74 -8.57
N HIS A 98 -4.75 -14.91 -7.63
CA HIS A 98 -4.12 -14.69 -6.32
C HIS A 98 -2.64 -14.29 -6.40
N ALA A 99 -2.33 -13.33 -7.28
CA ALA A 99 -0.99 -12.78 -7.48
C ALA A 99 -0.94 -11.24 -7.35
N PHE A 100 -2.05 -10.61 -6.97
CA PHE A 100 -2.14 -9.18 -6.72
C PHE A 100 -1.50 -8.85 -5.37
N LEU A 101 -0.43 -8.07 -5.38
CA LEU A 101 0.27 -7.67 -4.16
C LEU A 101 -0.45 -6.52 -3.46
N PRO A 102 -0.69 -6.62 -2.14
CA PRO A 102 -1.13 -5.48 -1.34
C PRO A 102 -0.02 -4.41 -1.28
N PRO A 103 -0.35 -3.16 -0.94
CA PRO A 103 0.61 -2.06 -0.81
C PRO A 103 1.41 -2.18 0.51
N VAL A 104 2.13 -3.27 0.68
CA VAL A 104 2.97 -3.55 1.84
C VAL A 104 4.39 -3.82 1.38
N GLU A 105 5.34 -3.07 1.92
CA GLU A 105 6.74 -3.12 1.54
C GLU A 105 7.62 -3.44 2.76
N ARG A 106 8.72 -4.16 2.52
CA ARG A 106 9.73 -4.37 3.57
C ARG A 106 10.43 -3.06 3.91
N LYS A 107 10.63 -2.84 5.20
CA LYS A 107 11.48 -1.74 5.69
C LYS A 107 12.91 -1.98 5.24
N ILE A 108 13.56 -0.90 4.83
CA ILE A 108 15.00 -0.89 4.58
C ILE A 108 15.68 0.08 5.56
N ASP A 109 16.82 -0.35 6.04
CA ASP A 109 17.72 0.50 6.80
C ASP A 109 18.82 1.01 5.87
N LEU A 110 18.71 2.26 5.46
CA LEU A 110 19.70 2.88 4.58
C LEU A 110 21.06 3.05 5.28
N SER A 111 21.17 2.85 6.59
CA SER A 111 22.45 2.83 7.31
C SER A 111 23.15 1.47 7.27
N GLU A 112 22.51 0.42 6.74
CA GLU A 112 23.10 -0.92 6.65
C GLU A 112 24.43 -0.91 5.88
N GLY A 113 25.48 -1.41 6.52
CA GLY A 113 26.83 -1.53 5.95
C GLY A 113 27.69 -0.26 6.03
N GLU A 114 28.98 -0.48 5.97
CA GLU A 114 29.99 0.59 5.90
C GLU A 114 30.43 0.79 4.44
N PHE A 115 30.42 2.03 3.96
CA PHE A 115 30.77 2.37 2.59
C PHE A 115 31.69 3.59 2.53
N ALA A 116 32.80 3.47 1.80
CA ALA A 116 33.71 4.59 1.55
C ALA A 116 33.09 5.67 0.63
N TYR A 117 32.16 5.24 -0.24
CA TYR A 117 31.44 6.11 -1.16
C TYR A 117 29.93 5.98 -0.92
N GLU A 118 29.21 7.08 -1.06
CA GLU A 118 27.75 7.05 -0.96
C GLU A 118 27.12 6.48 -2.25
N ALA A 119 27.70 6.76 -3.41
CA ALA A 119 27.24 6.20 -4.67
C ALA A 119 28.38 5.69 -5.54
N SER A 120 28.12 4.62 -6.28
CA SER A 120 28.97 4.16 -7.39
C SER A 120 28.17 4.11 -8.68
N VAL A 121 28.68 4.72 -9.72
CA VAL A 121 28.16 4.49 -11.06
C VAL A 121 28.78 3.20 -11.61
N ILE A 122 27.95 2.29 -12.10
CA ILE A 122 28.38 0.99 -12.65
C ILE A 122 28.16 1.02 -14.17
N THR A 123 29.25 0.85 -14.90
CA THR A 123 29.25 0.92 -16.37
C THR A 123 29.90 -0.34 -16.97
N PRO A 124 29.12 -1.38 -17.29
CA PRO A 124 29.62 -2.46 -18.13
C PRO A 124 29.91 -1.97 -19.55
N VAL A 125 31.02 -2.39 -20.12
CA VAL A 125 31.41 -1.99 -21.47
C VAL A 125 32.04 -3.17 -22.23
N ARG A 126 31.78 -3.23 -23.54
CA ARG A 126 32.48 -4.09 -24.49
C ARG A 126 32.43 -3.45 -25.86
N ASN A 127 33.62 -3.14 -26.43
CA ASN A 127 33.78 -2.58 -27.75
C ASN A 127 32.96 -1.29 -27.96
N ARG A 128 33.34 -0.23 -27.21
CA ARG A 128 32.66 1.08 -27.21
C ARG A 128 33.61 2.25 -27.31
N ILE A 129 34.69 2.10 -28.10
CA ILE A 129 35.74 3.14 -28.27
C ILE A 129 35.17 4.52 -28.65
N ARG A 130 34.06 4.56 -29.41
CA ARG A 130 33.43 5.81 -29.85
C ARG A 130 32.71 6.57 -28.76
N THR A 131 32.30 5.89 -27.64
CA THR A 131 31.33 6.43 -26.72
C THR A 131 31.77 6.42 -25.26
N ILE A 132 32.69 5.52 -24.91
CA ILE A 132 33.07 5.30 -23.51
C ILE A 132 33.68 6.54 -22.84
N ALA A 133 34.47 7.34 -23.57
CA ALA A 133 35.03 8.57 -23.04
C ALA A 133 33.96 9.58 -22.65
N ASP A 134 32.94 9.76 -23.50
CA ASP A 134 31.81 10.66 -23.20
C ASP A 134 31.02 10.20 -21.96
N ALA A 135 30.79 8.88 -21.83
CA ALA A 135 30.11 8.31 -20.67
C ALA A 135 30.91 8.56 -19.37
N ILE A 136 32.21 8.28 -19.37
CA ILE A 136 33.10 8.56 -18.22
C ILE A 136 33.08 10.05 -17.86
N GLU A 137 33.25 10.93 -18.85
CA GLU A 137 33.22 12.38 -18.63
C GLU A 137 31.88 12.87 -18.06
N SER A 138 30.76 12.28 -18.47
CA SER A 138 29.44 12.65 -17.95
C SER A 138 29.30 12.32 -16.46
N VAL A 139 29.96 11.26 -15.98
CA VAL A 139 30.02 10.90 -14.57
C VAL A 139 30.99 11.82 -13.82
N LEU A 140 32.19 12.07 -14.35
CA LEU A 140 33.18 12.91 -13.68
C LEU A 140 32.72 14.35 -13.48
N LYS A 141 31.79 14.83 -14.31
CA LYS A 141 31.13 16.15 -14.20
C LYS A 141 29.97 16.20 -13.17
N GLN A 142 29.65 15.10 -12.48
CA GLN A 142 28.62 15.13 -11.47
C GLN A 142 29.04 15.94 -10.25
N GLU A 143 28.13 16.77 -9.77
CA GLU A 143 28.25 17.62 -8.58
C GLU A 143 27.37 17.04 -7.47
N THR A 144 27.99 16.65 -6.34
CA THR A 144 27.31 16.00 -5.22
C THR A 144 27.83 16.49 -3.88
N ASP A 145 26.98 16.42 -2.84
CA ASP A 145 27.35 16.70 -1.45
C ASP A 145 27.97 15.48 -0.73
N PHE A 146 28.22 14.40 -1.46
CA PHE A 146 28.76 13.13 -0.97
C PHE A 146 29.85 12.59 -1.89
N PRO A 147 30.73 11.69 -1.39
CA PRO A 147 31.74 11.03 -2.22
C PRO A 147 31.09 9.99 -3.13
N PHE A 148 31.51 9.96 -4.38
CA PHE A 148 31.13 8.96 -5.38
C PHE A 148 32.31 8.52 -6.23
N ASN A 149 32.16 7.34 -6.86
CA ASN A 149 33.11 6.82 -7.84
C ASN A 149 32.38 6.21 -9.06
N LEU A 150 33.15 5.88 -10.06
CA LEU A 150 32.77 5.18 -11.30
C LEU A 150 33.51 3.85 -11.35
N ILE A 151 32.79 2.74 -11.49
CA ILE A 151 33.36 1.40 -11.71
C ILE A 151 33.01 0.99 -13.13
N VAL A 152 34.02 0.97 -13.98
CA VAL A 152 33.93 0.54 -15.38
C VAL A 152 34.34 -0.93 -15.43
N ILE A 153 33.48 -1.79 -15.97
CA ILE A 153 33.72 -3.23 -16.13
C ILE A 153 33.95 -3.48 -17.65
N ASP A 154 35.18 -3.51 -18.06
CA ASP A 154 35.57 -3.78 -19.44
C ASP A 154 35.55 -5.29 -19.71
N ASN A 155 34.49 -5.75 -20.33
CA ASN A 155 34.27 -7.17 -20.60
C ASN A 155 35.04 -7.61 -21.87
N HIS A 156 36.38 -7.58 -21.82
CA HIS A 156 37.29 -8.02 -22.86
C HIS A 156 37.13 -7.27 -24.20
N SER A 157 37.21 -5.97 -24.16
CA SER A 157 37.18 -5.14 -25.37
C SER A 157 38.42 -5.36 -26.23
N THR A 158 38.26 -5.19 -27.56
CA THR A 158 39.32 -5.44 -28.56
C THR A 158 39.44 -4.33 -29.61
N ASP A 159 38.70 -3.23 -29.43
CA ASP A 159 38.58 -2.14 -30.40
C ASP A 159 39.32 -0.85 -29.97
N GLY A 160 40.10 -0.90 -28.90
CA GLY A 160 40.76 0.26 -28.30
C GLY A 160 40.00 0.89 -27.12
N THR A 161 38.90 0.30 -26.70
CA THR A 161 38.10 0.74 -25.53
C THR A 161 38.93 0.65 -24.25
N THR A 162 39.68 -0.44 -24.03
CA THR A 162 40.56 -0.64 -22.88
C THR A 162 41.58 0.49 -22.74
N GLU A 163 42.31 0.79 -23.81
CA GLU A 163 43.31 1.86 -23.85
C GLU A 163 42.69 3.24 -23.62
N CYS A 164 41.45 3.45 -24.05
CA CYS A 164 40.72 4.69 -23.79
C CYS A 164 40.40 4.83 -22.30
N ILE A 165 39.95 3.76 -21.62
CA ILE A 165 39.65 3.76 -20.20
C ILE A 165 40.94 3.96 -19.38
N ASP A 166 42.04 3.36 -19.78
CA ASP A 166 43.35 3.49 -19.11
C ASP A 166 43.87 4.93 -19.05
N GLN A 167 43.44 5.83 -19.96
CA GLN A 167 43.76 7.25 -19.88
C GLN A 167 43.22 7.92 -18.61
N TYR A 168 42.18 7.32 -17.95
CA TYR A 168 41.62 7.80 -16.72
C TYR A 168 42.19 7.12 -15.47
N ALA A 169 43.19 6.23 -15.59
CA ALA A 169 43.79 5.47 -14.48
C ALA A 169 44.36 6.36 -13.35
N GLY A 170 44.73 7.61 -13.67
CA GLY A 170 45.17 8.60 -12.69
C GLY A 170 44.09 9.33 -11.93
N ASN A 171 42.80 9.07 -12.23
CA ASN A 171 41.68 9.70 -11.54
C ASN A 171 41.17 8.77 -10.42
N GLU A 172 41.29 9.22 -9.17
CA GLU A 172 40.89 8.43 -7.99
C GLU A 172 39.40 8.01 -7.97
N LYS A 173 38.58 8.69 -8.75
CA LYS A 173 37.15 8.33 -8.88
C LYS A 173 36.91 7.18 -9.85
N VAL A 174 37.85 6.82 -10.73
CA VAL A 174 37.65 5.81 -11.77
C VAL A 174 38.32 4.49 -11.39
N ILE A 175 37.54 3.44 -11.34
CA ILE A 175 37.98 2.07 -11.10
C ILE A 175 37.76 1.29 -12.40
N HIS A 176 38.82 0.80 -13.00
CA HIS A 176 38.78 -0.04 -14.19
C HIS A 176 38.96 -1.50 -13.81
N LEU A 177 37.96 -2.35 -14.16
CA LEU A 177 37.97 -3.78 -13.91
C LEU A 177 37.86 -4.55 -15.22
N ILE A 178 38.75 -5.54 -15.39
CA ILE A 178 38.64 -6.54 -16.47
C ILE A 178 38.34 -7.88 -15.79
N PRO A 179 37.19 -8.53 -16.09
CA PRO A 179 36.84 -9.80 -15.51
C PRO A 179 37.88 -10.89 -15.82
N GLU A 180 38.12 -11.82 -14.86
CA GLU A 180 38.90 -13.02 -15.15
C GLU A 180 38.14 -14.02 -16.05
N ARG A 181 36.82 -13.96 -16.01
CA ARG A 181 35.90 -14.82 -16.78
C ARG A 181 35.49 -14.15 -18.07
N ASP A 182 35.34 -14.92 -19.13
CA ASP A 182 34.91 -14.47 -20.48
C ASP A 182 33.43 -14.75 -20.78
N ASP A 183 32.71 -15.42 -19.86
CA ASP A 183 31.29 -15.80 -20.00
C ASP A 183 30.32 -14.83 -19.30
N LEU A 184 30.77 -13.63 -18.92
CA LEU A 184 29.92 -12.63 -18.29
C LEU A 184 29.04 -11.92 -19.33
N GLY A 185 27.73 -11.89 -19.05
CA GLY A 185 26.82 -10.94 -19.65
C GLY A 185 26.82 -9.61 -18.91
N ILE A 186 25.98 -8.68 -19.32
CA ILE A 186 25.80 -7.37 -18.66
C ILE A 186 25.54 -7.56 -17.17
N GLY A 187 24.62 -8.48 -16.80
CA GLY A 187 24.29 -8.77 -15.40
C GLY A 187 25.45 -9.36 -14.60
N GLY A 188 26.32 -10.16 -15.24
CA GLY A 188 27.54 -10.69 -14.61
C GLY A 188 28.55 -9.57 -14.32
N CYS A 189 28.72 -8.65 -15.25
CA CYS A 189 29.54 -7.43 -15.06
C CYS A 189 28.99 -6.55 -13.93
N TRP A 190 27.68 -6.36 -13.87
CA TRP A 190 27.02 -5.68 -12.75
C TRP A 190 27.35 -6.32 -11.40
N ASN A 191 27.26 -7.64 -11.28
CA ASN A 191 27.61 -8.34 -10.05
C ASN A 191 29.06 -8.12 -9.66
N LEU A 192 30.00 -8.13 -10.62
CA LEU A 192 31.39 -7.85 -10.34
C LEU A 192 31.59 -6.44 -9.76
N GLY A 193 30.99 -5.41 -10.38
CA GLY A 193 31.06 -4.03 -9.93
C GLY A 193 30.41 -3.82 -8.56
N VAL A 194 29.22 -4.37 -8.36
CA VAL A 194 28.44 -4.24 -7.10
C VAL A 194 29.12 -4.93 -5.92
N HIS A 195 29.85 -6.05 -6.14
CA HIS A 195 30.60 -6.74 -5.09
C HIS A 195 32.01 -6.20 -4.89
N HIS A 196 32.45 -5.24 -5.68
CA HIS A 196 33.75 -4.58 -5.47
C HIS A 196 33.78 -3.89 -4.09
N PRO A 197 34.90 -3.98 -3.33
CA PRO A 197 35.00 -3.39 -1.99
C PRO A 197 34.73 -1.88 -1.94
N LEU A 198 35.06 -1.15 -3.01
CA LEU A 198 34.84 0.29 -3.13
C LEU A 198 33.49 0.64 -3.79
N CYS A 199 32.59 -0.31 -3.99
CA CYS A 199 31.24 0.00 -4.45
C CYS A 199 30.48 0.75 -3.36
N GLY A 200 29.85 1.86 -3.70
CA GLY A 200 29.13 2.75 -2.81
C GLY A 200 27.80 2.16 -2.29
N ARG A 201 27.22 2.88 -1.34
CA ARG A 201 25.90 2.54 -0.73
C ARG A 201 24.80 2.40 -1.77
N PHE A 202 24.84 3.22 -2.82
CA PHE A 202 23.92 3.17 -3.96
C PHE A 202 24.68 2.85 -5.24
N ALA A 203 24.27 1.80 -5.94
CA ALA A 203 24.77 1.45 -7.26
C ALA A 203 23.87 2.05 -8.33
N VAL A 204 24.41 2.87 -9.21
CA VAL A 204 23.66 3.67 -10.21
C VAL A 204 24.08 3.28 -11.62
N GLN A 205 23.12 3.09 -12.51
CA GLN A 205 23.37 2.74 -13.90
C GLN A 205 23.86 3.92 -14.72
N LEU A 206 24.87 3.63 -15.58
CA LEU A 206 25.12 4.34 -16.81
C LEU A 206 25.59 3.34 -17.87
N ASP A 207 24.92 3.29 -19.01
CA ASP A 207 25.34 2.48 -20.15
C ASP A 207 26.51 3.18 -20.87
N SER A 208 27.42 2.39 -21.44
CA SER A 208 28.67 2.85 -21.99
C SER A 208 28.56 3.74 -23.25
N ASP A 209 27.35 3.87 -23.80
CA ASP A 209 27.03 4.70 -24.96
C ASP A 209 26.08 5.87 -24.67
N ASP A 210 25.72 6.06 -23.40
CA ASP A 210 24.74 7.05 -22.94
C ASP A 210 25.37 8.13 -22.02
N LEU A 211 24.56 9.12 -21.61
CA LEU A 211 25.03 10.25 -20.79
C LEU A 211 23.99 10.57 -19.67
N TYR A 212 24.47 11.08 -18.55
CA TYR A 212 23.58 11.79 -17.62
C TYR A 212 23.16 13.15 -18.21
N SER A 213 21.93 13.54 -17.96
CA SER A 213 21.33 14.74 -18.54
C SER A 213 21.82 16.05 -17.91
N SER A 214 22.32 16.01 -16.68
CA SER A 214 22.79 17.18 -15.93
C SER A 214 23.87 16.84 -14.91
N PRO A 215 24.65 17.83 -14.42
CA PRO A 215 25.61 17.62 -13.33
C PRO A 215 24.96 17.20 -11.99
N SER A 216 23.68 17.44 -11.80
CA SER A 216 22.95 17.10 -10.56
C SER A 216 22.21 15.75 -10.61
N THR A 217 22.36 14.97 -11.68
CA THR A 217 21.63 13.70 -11.84
C THR A 217 21.88 12.75 -10.68
N LEU A 218 23.14 12.54 -10.29
CA LEU A 218 23.51 11.61 -9.22
C LEU A 218 23.01 12.09 -7.86
N GLN A 219 23.09 13.40 -7.58
CA GLN A 219 22.52 14.02 -6.37
C GLN A 219 21.01 13.77 -6.31
N THR A 220 20.29 14.05 -7.39
CA THR A 220 18.83 13.87 -7.47
C THR A 220 18.41 12.42 -7.16
N ILE A 221 19.16 11.45 -7.67
CA ILE A 221 18.89 10.02 -7.43
C ILE A 221 19.10 9.66 -5.95
N VAL A 222 20.22 10.08 -5.35
CA VAL A 222 20.54 9.77 -3.96
C VAL A 222 19.56 10.47 -2.99
N ASP A 223 19.18 11.70 -3.27
CA ASP A 223 18.17 12.42 -2.48
C ASP A 223 16.80 11.73 -2.53
N LYS A 224 16.45 11.11 -3.65
CA LYS A 224 15.24 10.30 -3.75
C LYS A 224 15.28 9.09 -2.80
N PHE A 225 16.41 8.35 -2.75
CA PHE A 225 16.60 7.27 -1.77
C PHE A 225 16.46 7.74 -0.34
N ARG A 226 17.13 8.83 0.02
CA ARG A 226 17.15 9.39 1.37
C ARG A 226 15.76 9.85 1.82
N ARG A 227 15.04 10.54 0.94
CA ARG A 227 13.71 11.09 1.23
C ARG A 227 12.65 10.02 1.35
N GLU A 228 12.65 9.02 0.45
CA GLU A 228 11.56 8.05 0.35
C GLU A 228 11.91 6.67 0.93
N ARG A 229 13.16 6.47 1.34
CA ARG A 229 13.65 5.19 1.87
C ARG A 229 13.30 4.01 0.97
N CYS A 230 13.44 4.18 -0.32
CA CYS A 230 13.18 3.15 -1.33
C CYS A 230 14.42 2.25 -1.55
N ALA A 231 14.19 1.04 -2.05
CA ALA A 231 15.26 0.07 -2.32
C ALA A 231 15.85 0.21 -3.73
N MET A 232 15.07 0.78 -4.64
CA MET A 232 15.42 1.04 -6.03
C MET A 232 14.85 2.40 -6.44
N VAL A 233 15.55 3.11 -7.32
CA VAL A 233 15.06 4.35 -7.96
C VAL A 233 15.13 4.18 -9.45
N ILE A 234 14.11 4.63 -10.17
CA ILE A 234 14.06 4.64 -11.63
C ILE A 234 13.73 6.03 -12.13
N GLY A 235 14.54 6.53 -13.03
CA GLY A 235 14.38 7.82 -13.69
C GLY A 235 13.65 7.76 -15.01
N SER A 236 13.68 8.88 -15.73
CA SER A 236 13.19 9.03 -17.10
C SER A 236 14.34 9.42 -18.01
N TYR A 237 14.22 9.08 -19.28
CA TYR A 237 15.27 9.34 -20.25
C TYR A 237 14.73 10.01 -21.52
N ARG A 238 15.63 10.66 -22.24
CA ARG A 238 15.34 11.27 -23.54
C ARG A 238 16.08 10.52 -24.63
N MET A 239 15.38 10.17 -25.69
CA MET A 239 15.96 9.61 -26.90
C MET A 239 16.70 10.71 -27.68
N THR A 240 17.98 10.48 -27.99
CA THR A 240 18.79 11.46 -28.71
C THR A 240 19.68 10.81 -29.78
N ASN A 241 20.14 11.61 -30.72
CA ASN A 241 21.30 11.27 -31.56
C ASN A 241 22.62 11.69 -30.88
N PHE A 242 23.74 11.55 -31.56
CA PHE A 242 25.06 11.98 -31.05
C PHE A 242 25.22 13.50 -30.88
N GLN A 243 24.43 14.31 -31.58
CA GLN A 243 24.37 15.75 -31.42
C GLN A 243 23.47 16.18 -30.27
N LEU A 244 22.91 15.19 -29.52
CA LEU A 244 21.95 15.36 -28.43
C LEU A 244 20.62 16.00 -28.85
N GLU A 245 20.32 15.97 -30.16
CA GLU A 245 19.01 16.33 -30.67
C GLU A 245 18.01 15.26 -30.32
N THR A 246 16.80 15.67 -29.89
CA THR A 246 15.73 14.76 -29.49
C THR A 246 15.20 13.97 -30.69
N LEU A 247 15.19 12.67 -30.56
CA LEU A 247 14.56 11.74 -31.51
C LEU A 247 13.16 11.30 -31.04
N PRO A 248 12.22 11.01 -31.94
CA PRO A 248 10.94 10.41 -31.56
C PRO A 248 11.13 9.10 -30.79
N PRO A 249 10.22 8.82 -29.81
CA PRO A 249 9.11 9.62 -29.35
C PRO A 249 9.48 10.72 -28.33
N GLY A 250 10.74 11.02 -28.11
CA GLY A 250 11.23 12.06 -27.24
C GLY A 250 11.57 11.58 -25.83
N VAL A 251 10.79 11.98 -24.85
CA VAL A 251 10.97 11.58 -23.45
C VAL A 251 10.22 10.29 -23.17
N ILE A 252 10.91 9.33 -22.55
CA ILE A 252 10.36 8.06 -22.10
C ILE A 252 10.31 8.09 -20.57
N ASP A 253 9.12 8.28 -20.01
CA ASP A 253 8.91 8.41 -18.57
C ASP A 253 8.19 7.20 -17.95
N HIS A 254 7.76 6.24 -18.77
CA HIS A 254 7.11 5.01 -18.35
C HIS A 254 5.96 5.24 -17.33
N LYS A 255 5.14 6.27 -17.55
CA LYS A 255 3.95 6.54 -16.71
C LYS A 255 2.85 5.48 -16.81
N GLU A 256 3.00 4.49 -17.67
CA GLU A 256 2.16 3.28 -17.65
C GLU A 256 2.33 2.46 -16.36
N TRP A 257 3.39 2.70 -15.61
CA TRP A 257 3.53 2.28 -14.22
C TRP A 257 4.09 3.42 -13.36
N THR A 258 3.71 3.45 -12.09
CA THR A 258 4.06 4.51 -11.14
C THR A 258 4.53 3.88 -9.82
N ASP A 259 4.98 4.69 -8.89
CA ASP A 259 5.29 4.28 -7.53
C ASP A 259 4.06 3.74 -6.77
N THR A 260 2.84 4.12 -7.18
CA THR A 260 1.59 3.65 -6.55
C THR A 260 1.06 2.34 -7.11
N ASN A 261 1.23 2.07 -8.43
CA ASN A 261 0.74 0.85 -9.09
C ASN A 261 1.85 -0.12 -9.49
N GLY A 262 3.12 0.26 -9.29
CA GLY A 262 4.29 -0.45 -9.80
C GLY A 262 4.43 -1.88 -9.29
N HIS A 263 4.00 -2.17 -8.06
CA HIS A 263 4.02 -3.53 -7.52
C HIS A 263 3.36 -4.54 -8.45
N ASN A 264 2.24 -4.18 -9.04
CA ASN A 264 1.44 -5.07 -9.88
C ASN A 264 1.66 -4.80 -11.36
N ASN A 265 1.67 -3.54 -11.77
CA ASN A 265 1.69 -3.14 -13.17
C ASN A 265 3.02 -3.41 -13.89
N ALA A 266 4.14 -3.48 -13.14
CA ALA A 266 5.45 -3.84 -13.68
C ALA A 266 5.47 -5.20 -14.40
N LEU A 267 4.58 -6.15 -14.02
CA LEU A 267 4.45 -7.43 -14.70
C LEU A 267 3.87 -7.32 -16.12
N ARG A 268 3.05 -6.31 -16.38
CA ARG A 268 2.36 -6.13 -17.66
C ARG A 268 3.27 -5.51 -18.71
N ILE A 269 4.05 -4.51 -18.31
CA ILE A 269 4.86 -3.68 -19.20
C ILE A 269 6.18 -4.35 -19.62
N ASN A 270 6.84 -3.81 -20.62
CA ASN A 270 8.04 -4.43 -21.20
C ASN A 270 9.36 -3.81 -20.77
N GLY A 271 9.34 -2.65 -20.13
CA GLY A 271 10.48 -1.95 -19.57
C GLY A 271 10.07 -1.07 -18.40
N LEU A 272 11.04 -0.70 -17.57
CA LEU A 272 10.78 0.04 -16.33
C LEU A 272 11.32 1.48 -16.36
N GLY A 273 12.20 1.82 -17.29
CA GLY A 273 12.83 3.13 -17.40
C GLY A 273 14.35 3.11 -17.13
N ALA A 274 14.97 4.26 -17.28
CA ALA A 274 16.38 4.52 -17.01
C ALA A 274 16.58 5.97 -16.51
N PRO A 275 17.67 6.29 -15.76
CA PRO A 275 18.62 5.34 -15.18
C PRO A 275 17.99 4.56 -14.03
N ARG A 276 18.55 3.41 -13.71
CA ARG A 276 18.17 2.57 -12.57
C ARG A 276 19.24 2.68 -11.50
N ALA A 277 18.80 2.80 -10.25
CA ALA A 277 19.70 2.84 -9.11
C ALA A 277 19.17 1.91 -8.00
N PHE A 278 20.08 1.35 -7.21
CA PHE A 278 19.78 0.30 -6.25
C PHE A 278 20.48 0.54 -4.93
N PHE A 279 19.83 0.19 -3.83
CA PHE A 279 20.47 0.07 -2.54
C PHE A 279 21.38 -1.17 -2.55
N THR A 280 22.68 -0.95 -2.51
CA THR A 280 23.73 -1.95 -2.73
C THR A 280 23.60 -3.19 -1.84
N PRO A 281 23.32 -3.09 -0.51
CA PRO A 281 23.13 -4.26 0.34
C PRO A 281 22.05 -5.22 -0.15
N LEU A 282 20.92 -4.68 -0.63
CA LEU A 282 19.84 -5.51 -1.18
C LEU A 282 20.19 -6.06 -2.57
N LEU A 283 20.82 -5.26 -3.42
CA LEU A 283 21.25 -5.74 -4.75
C LEU A 283 22.24 -6.90 -4.64
N ARG A 284 23.15 -6.87 -3.66
CA ARG A 284 24.07 -7.97 -3.35
C ARG A 284 23.33 -9.24 -2.93
N LYS A 285 22.25 -9.12 -2.17
CA LYS A 285 21.39 -10.25 -1.75
C LYS A 285 20.57 -10.83 -2.90
N ILE A 286 19.94 -9.98 -3.72
CA ILE A 286 19.07 -10.38 -4.82
C ILE A 286 19.87 -10.96 -5.98
N ARG A 287 21.02 -10.35 -6.29
CA ARG A 287 21.92 -10.64 -7.40
C ARG A 287 21.31 -10.38 -8.78
N VAL A 288 22.13 -9.89 -9.69
CA VAL A 288 21.75 -9.65 -11.08
C VAL A 288 21.86 -10.97 -11.86
N PRO A 289 20.86 -11.40 -12.63
CA PRO A 289 21.02 -12.56 -13.51
C PRO A 289 22.17 -12.36 -14.52
N ASN A 290 23.03 -13.38 -14.70
CA ASN A 290 24.15 -13.31 -15.66
C ASN A 290 23.63 -13.47 -17.09
N THR A 291 23.08 -12.40 -17.64
CA THR A 291 22.57 -12.32 -19.02
C THR A 291 22.80 -10.91 -19.55
N SER A 292 22.73 -10.75 -20.88
CA SER A 292 22.84 -9.44 -21.55
C SER A 292 21.49 -8.92 -22.03
N TYR A 293 20.37 -9.47 -21.57
CA TYR A 293 19.03 -9.00 -21.87
C TYR A 293 18.05 -9.38 -20.77
N GLY A 294 17.28 -8.41 -20.29
CA GLY A 294 16.23 -8.61 -19.31
C GLY A 294 16.72 -8.79 -17.87
N GLU A 295 18.02 -8.63 -17.59
CA GLU A 295 18.60 -8.60 -16.24
C GLU A 295 18.03 -7.46 -15.39
N ASP A 296 17.84 -6.31 -16.01
CA ASP A 296 17.24 -5.11 -15.44
C ASP A 296 15.76 -5.32 -15.12
N TYR A 297 15.02 -5.95 -16.03
CA TYR A 297 13.61 -6.27 -15.84
C TYR A 297 13.41 -7.30 -14.72
N ALA A 298 14.30 -8.31 -14.66
CA ALA A 298 14.30 -9.30 -13.58
C ALA A 298 14.50 -8.64 -12.21
N LEU A 299 15.43 -7.68 -12.12
CA LEU A 299 15.67 -6.89 -10.91
C LEU A 299 14.43 -6.06 -10.54
N GLY A 300 13.89 -5.30 -11.49
CA GLY A 300 12.70 -4.49 -11.25
C GLY A 300 11.53 -5.31 -10.71
N LEU A 301 11.26 -6.49 -11.27
CA LEU A 301 10.24 -7.41 -10.76
C LEU A 301 10.57 -7.89 -9.34
N ALA A 302 11.83 -8.28 -9.07
CA ALA A 302 12.25 -8.76 -7.76
C ALA A 302 12.13 -7.68 -6.69
N PHE A 303 12.56 -6.45 -6.99
CA PHE A 303 12.40 -5.31 -6.08
C PHE A 303 10.92 -4.94 -5.88
N SER A 304 10.12 -4.86 -6.96
CA SER A 304 8.70 -4.50 -6.90
C SER A 304 7.85 -5.47 -6.07
N ARG A 305 8.32 -6.70 -5.86
CA ARG A 305 7.60 -7.70 -5.07
C ARG A 305 7.55 -7.35 -3.58
N GLU A 306 8.65 -6.84 -3.02
CA GLU A 306 8.81 -6.72 -1.58
C GLU A 306 9.28 -5.34 -1.11
N TYR A 307 9.74 -4.47 -2.03
CA TYR A 307 10.37 -3.20 -1.68
C TYR A 307 9.78 -2.04 -2.48
N ARG A 308 9.86 -0.85 -1.90
CA ARG A 308 9.48 0.39 -2.59
C ARG A 308 10.47 0.72 -3.70
N ILE A 309 9.92 1.08 -4.87
CA ILE A 309 10.65 1.64 -5.99
C ILE A 309 10.26 3.12 -6.14
N GLY A 310 11.24 4.02 -5.96
CA GLY A 310 11.04 5.46 -6.17
C GLY A 310 11.07 5.82 -7.65
N ARG A 311 10.21 6.76 -8.07
CA ARG A 311 10.13 7.25 -9.45
C ARG A 311 10.59 8.69 -9.56
N ILE A 312 11.39 9.00 -10.60
CA ILE A 312 11.76 10.37 -10.97
C ILE A 312 11.34 10.58 -12.43
N TYR A 313 10.41 11.51 -12.64
CA TYR A 313 9.85 11.79 -13.97
C TYR A 313 10.62 12.87 -14.73
N ASP A 314 11.52 13.59 -14.07
CA ASP A 314 12.45 14.48 -14.73
C ASP A 314 13.47 13.67 -15.55
N VAL A 315 13.88 14.22 -16.68
CA VAL A 315 14.88 13.58 -17.56
C VAL A 315 16.24 13.57 -16.88
N LEU A 316 16.68 12.39 -16.48
CA LEU A 316 17.98 12.18 -15.84
C LEU A 316 19.04 11.59 -16.79
N TYR A 317 18.63 11.13 -17.95
CA TYR A 317 19.44 10.27 -18.81
C TYR A 317 19.20 10.59 -20.28
N LEU A 318 20.25 10.62 -21.09
CA LEU A 318 20.23 10.84 -22.53
C LEU A 318 20.63 9.53 -23.22
N CYS A 319 19.61 8.84 -23.74
CA CYS A 319 19.78 7.58 -24.46
C CYS A 319 20.16 7.87 -25.92
N ARG A 320 21.41 7.63 -26.29
CA ARG A 320 21.92 7.90 -27.65
C ARG A 320 21.63 6.73 -28.59
N ARG A 321 20.84 7.00 -29.63
CA ARG A 321 20.47 5.98 -30.64
C ARG A 321 21.41 5.97 -31.81
N TRP A 322 21.92 4.80 -32.14
CA TRP A 322 22.82 4.55 -33.25
C TRP A 322 22.84 3.05 -33.63
N GLU A 323 23.50 2.73 -34.74
CA GLU A 323 23.63 1.37 -35.29
C GLU A 323 24.33 0.36 -34.35
N GLY A 324 25.13 0.86 -33.42
CA GLY A 324 25.85 0.03 -32.44
C GLY A 324 25.07 -0.30 -31.18
N ASN A 325 23.84 0.19 -30.99
CA ASN A 325 23.00 -0.22 -29.85
C ASN A 325 22.71 -1.70 -29.92
N SER A 326 22.68 -2.37 -28.76
CA SER A 326 22.48 -3.82 -28.67
C SER A 326 21.08 -4.28 -29.10
N ASP A 327 20.12 -3.36 -29.20
CA ASP A 327 18.73 -3.58 -29.63
C ASP A 327 18.40 -3.04 -31.03
N ALA A 328 19.40 -2.47 -31.77
CA ALA A 328 19.12 -1.75 -33.00
C ALA A 328 18.70 -2.62 -34.20
N ALA A 329 19.15 -3.85 -34.28
CA ALA A 329 18.89 -4.74 -35.44
C ALA A 329 18.84 -6.20 -35.02
N LEU A 330 17.84 -6.57 -34.21
CA LEU A 330 17.66 -7.96 -33.79
C LEU A 330 16.90 -8.76 -34.85
N SER A 331 17.37 -9.98 -35.15
CA SER A 331 16.57 -10.92 -35.95
C SER A 331 15.28 -11.30 -35.21
N ILE A 332 14.27 -11.75 -35.96
CA ILE A 332 12.99 -12.20 -35.40
C ILE A 332 13.21 -13.33 -34.37
N GLU A 333 14.11 -14.27 -34.65
CA GLU A 333 14.45 -15.37 -33.76
C GLU A 333 15.02 -14.82 -32.43
N LYS A 334 15.90 -13.83 -32.50
CA LYS A 334 16.48 -13.22 -31.30
C LYS A 334 15.45 -12.41 -30.50
N GLN A 335 14.58 -11.68 -31.18
CA GLN A 335 13.45 -10.98 -30.53
C GLN A 335 12.54 -11.97 -29.82
N ASN A 336 12.19 -13.09 -30.45
CA ASN A 336 11.38 -14.15 -29.86
C ASN A 336 12.05 -14.80 -28.66
N GLN A 337 13.36 -15.09 -28.72
CA GLN A 337 14.13 -15.60 -27.59
C GLN A 337 14.09 -14.61 -26.40
N ASN A 338 14.34 -13.35 -26.67
CA ASN A 338 14.32 -12.27 -25.68
C ASN A 338 12.93 -12.13 -25.03
N ASN A 339 11.88 -12.13 -25.83
CA ASN A 339 10.51 -12.07 -25.36
C ASN A 339 10.13 -13.31 -24.52
N SER A 340 10.49 -14.51 -24.98
CA SER A 340 10.27 -15.75 -24.23
C SER A 340 11.00 -15.74 -22.88
N TYR A 341 12.21 -15.20 -22.84
CA TYR A 341 12.94 -15.06 -21.59
C TYR A 341 12.23 -14.12 -20.61
N LYS A 342 11.81 -12.91 -21.03
CA LYS A 342 11.03 -11.99 -20.19
C LYS A 342 9.69 -12.60 -19.75
N ASP A 343 9.01 -13.35 -20.61
CA ASP A 343 7.77 -14.03 -20.26
C ASP A 343 8.00 -15.14 -19.22
N SER A 344 9.16 -15.83 -19.26
CA SER A 344 9.55 -16.77 -18.21
C SER A 344 9.79 -16.07 -16.87
N LEU A 345 10.41 -14.88 -16.87
CA LEU A 345 10.60 -14.05 -15.69
C LEU A 345 9.25 -13.63 -15.06
N ARG A 346 8.29 -13.21 -15.90
CA ARG A 346 6.94 -12.87 -15.45
C ARG A 346 6.23 -14.08 -14.81
N THR A 347 6.34 -15.23 -15.43
CA THR A 347 5.76 -16.47 -14.92
C THR A 347 6.37 -16.88 -13.58
N LEU A 348 7.69 -16.79 -13.46
CA LEU A 348 8.39 -17.07 -12.20
C LEU A 348 7.98 -16.07 -11.11
N GLU A 349 7.86 -14.80 -11.47
CA GLU A 349 7.47 -13.75 -10.53
C GLU A 349 6.04 -13.95 -10.03
N ILE A 350 5.07 -14.30 -10.89
CA ILE A 350 3.71 -14.63 -10.45
C ILE A 350 3.73 -15.78 -9.44
N ARG A 351 4.47 -16.86 -9.72
CA ARG A 351 4.58 -17.98 -8.78
C ARG A 351 5.16 -17.55 -7.43
N LYS A 352 6.17 -16.66 -7.43
CA LYS A 352 6.75 -16.10 -6.20
C LYS A 352 5.74 -15.25 -5.45
N ARG A 353 4.95 -14.42 -6.14
CA ARG A 353 3.88 -13.61 -5.54
C ARG A 353 2.77 -14.47 -4.94
N GLN A 354 2.35 -15.50 -5.64
CA GLN A 354 1.39 -16.48 -5.13
C GLN A 354 1.93 -17.20 -3.88
N ALA A 355 3.22 -17.57 -3.87
CA ALA A 355 3.85 -18.18 -2.70
C ALA A 355 3.93 -17.20 -1.54
N LEU A 356 4.33 -15.95 -1.79
CA LEU A 356 4.40 -14.88 -0.80
C LEU A 356 3.03 -14.61 -0.16
N LEU A 357 1.96 -14.62 -0.97
CA LEU A 357 0.60 -14.37 -0.48
C LEU A 357 0.00 -15.58 0.27
N ARG A 358 0.51 -16.79 0.03
CA ARG A 358 0.17 -17.98 0.84
C ARG A 358 0.89 -17.97 2.19
N HIS A 359 2.09 -17.38 2.25
CA HIS A 359 2.92 -17.22 3.43
C HIS A 359 3.31 -15.74 3.54
N PRO A 360 2.37 -14.85 3.89
CA PRO A 360 2.67 -13.43 3.96
C PRO A 360 3.82 -13.17 4.93
N LEU A 361 4.65 -12.18 4.59
CA LEU A 361 5.72 -11.69 5.45
C LEU A 361 5.21 -11.47 6.87
N SER A 362 6.00 -11.83 7.87
CA SER A 362 5.72 -11.40 9.23
C SER A 362 5.75 -9.86 9.26
N TRP A 363 4.80 -9.25 9.93
CA TRP A 363 4.65 -7.79 9.97
C TRP A 363 5.83 -7.08 10.65
N GLU A 364 6.69 -7.83 11.34
CA GLU A 364 7.93 -7.31 11.91
C GLU A 364 8.93 -6.86 10.83
N ASP A 365 8.87 -7.48 9.63
CA ASP A 365 9.76 -7.18 8.49
C ASP A 365 9.12 -6.25 7.45
N ALA A 366 7.83 -5.95 7.56
CA ALA A 366 7.12 -5.11 6.60
C ALA A 366 7.04 -3.66 7.09
N ALA A 367 7.52 -2.71 6.30
CA ALA A 367 7.05 -1.33 6.41
C ALA A 367 5.66 -1.24 5.76
N PRO A 368 4.69 -0.52 6.34
CA PRO A 368 3.51 -0.16 5.57
C PRO A 368 3.98 0.60 4.32
N ALA A 369 3.53 0.17 3.16
CA ALA A 369 3.83 0.80 1.86
C ALA A 369 3.34 2.25 1.82
N ALA A 370 2.55 2.63 2.80
CA ALA A 370 1.99 3.95 2.92
C ALA A 370 1.76 4.26 4.39
N SER A 371 2.03 5.48 4.79
CA SER A 371 1.43 6.06 5.98
C SER A 371 -0.10 5.86 5.90
N ALA A 372 -0.80 5.89 7.03
CA ALA A 372 -2.26 5.88 7.06
C ALA A 372 -2.87 6.81 6.01
N GLU A 373 -2.26 7.96 5.81
CA GLU A 373 -2.69 8.96 4.82
C GLU A 373 -2.63 8.45 3.38
N THR A 374 -1.61 7.72 3.02
CA THR A 374 -1.48 7.18 1.65
C THR A 374 -2.46 6.05 1.42
N PHE A 375 -2.67 5.16 2.40
CA PHE A 375 -3.70 4.11 2.31
C PHE A 375 -5.10 4.71 2.19
N ILE A 376 -5.44 5.68 3.05
CA ILE A 376 -6.74 6.35 3.03
C ILE A 376 -6.94 7.09 1.71
N ARG A 377 -5.95 7.86 1.24
CA ARG A 377 -6.00 8.57 -0.03
C ARG A 377 -6.22 7.60 -1.19
N HIS A 378 -5.43 6.53 -1.26
CA HIS A 378 -5.58 5.52 -2.29
C HIS A 378 -6.99 4.90 -2.29
N GLN A 379 -7.53 4.57 -1.12
CA GLN A 379 -8.89 4.05 -1.01
C GLN A 379 -9.95 5.08 -1.41
N LEU A 380 -9.75 6.35 -1.12
CA LEU A 380 -10.64 7.42 -1.59
C LEU A 380 -10.54 7.62 -3.11
N ASP A 381 -9.37 7.40 -3.70
CA ASP A 381 -9.17 7.50 -5.15
C ASP A 381 -9.79 6.31 -5.92
N THR A 382 -9.74 5.12 -5.34
CA THR A 382 -10.17 3.88 -6.00
C THR A 382 -11.58 3.43 -5.67
N TRP A 383 -12.19 3.94 -4.59
CA TRP A 383 -13.51 3.51 -4.11
C TRP A 383 -14.53 4.67 -4.09
N PRO A 384 -15.37 4.82 -5.15
CA PRO A 384 -16.30 5.95 -5.30
C PRO A 384 -17.26 6.15 -4.14
N LEU A 385 -17.78 5.06 -3.53
CA LEU A 385 -18.67 5.14 -2.37
C LEU A 385 -17.96 5.74 -1.15
N ALA A 386 -16.75 5.28 -0.86
CA ALA A 386 -15.96 5.80 0.25
C ALA A 386 -15.59 7.27 0.01
N ARG A 387 -15.13 7.61 -1.20
CA ARG A 387 -14.85 9.00 -1.60
C ARG A 387 -16.04 9.90 -1.33
N LYS A 388 -17.18 9.58 -1.92
CA LYS A 388 -18.43 10.37 -1.77
C LYS A 388 -18.78 10.64 -0.32
N ASN A 389 -18.73 9.62 0.53
CA ASN A 389 -19.12 9.72 1.93
C ASN A 389 -18.07 10.44 2.79
N HIS A 390 -16.78 10.31 2.45
CA HIS A 390 -15.71 11.06 3.10
C HIS A 390 -15.70 12.54 2.70
N GLU A 391 -15.96 12.88 1.44
CA GLU A 391 -16.15 14.25 0.99
C GLU A 391 -17.36 14.90 1.65
N ALA A 392 -18.46 14.14 1.82
CA ALA A 392 -19.64 14.60 2.51
C ALA A 392 -19.38 14.99 3.97
N LEU A 393 -18.37 14.40 4.64
CA LEU A 393 -18.01 14.80 6.01
C LEU A 393 -17.59 16.26 6.13
N ALA A 394 -16.97 16.84 5.10
CA ALA A 394 -16.59 18.26 5.09
C ALA A 394 -17.80 19.20 5.13
N HIS A 395 -18.98 18.70 4.82
CA HIS A 395 -20.23 19.45 4.68
C HIS A 395 -21.32 19.04 5.69
N VAL A 396 -20.99 18.15 6.65
CA VAL A 396 -21.94 17.76 7.70
C VAL A 396 -22.24 18.96 8.59
N GLN A 397 -23.52 19.14 8.92
CA GLN A 397 -23.93 20.14 9.90
C GLN A 397 -23.58 19.66 11.31
N THR A 398 -22.99 20.54 12.09
CA THR A 398 -22.69 20.27 13.50
C THR A 398 -23.19 21.38 14.38
N ARG A 399 -23.55 21.04 15.61
CA ARG A 399 -23.83 21.99 16.66
C ARG A 399 -23.34 21.45 18.00
N THR A 400 -23.06 22.33 18.93
CA THR A 400 -22.60 21.94 20.26
C THR A 400 -23.75 22.09 21.26
N LEU A 401 -23.95 21.07 22.08
CA LEU A 401 -24.86 21.09 23.25
C LEU A 401 -24.03 20.85 24.50
N SER A 402 -24.24 21.69 25.53
CA SER A 402 -23.48 21.59 26.79
C SER A 402 -24.24 20.72 27.80
N LEU A 403 -23.60 19.68 28.30
CA LEU A 403 -24.07 18.85 29.41
C LEU A 403 -23.21 19.07 30.64
N GLY A 404 -23.56 20.10 31.43
CA GLY A 404 -22.73 20.52 32.55
C GLY A 404 -21.39 21.10 32.08
N ALA A 405 -20.28 20.47 32.48
CA ALA A 405 -18.93 20.89 32.10
C ALA A 405 -18.43 20.30 30.77
N ASN A 406 -19.29 19.48 30.10
CA ASN A 406 -18.92 18.75 28.88
C ASN A 406 -19.71 19.27 27.69
N ASP A 407 -19.00 19.50 26.59
CA ASP A 407 -19.58 19.90 25.31
C ASP A 407 -19.70 18.66 24.41
N ILE A 408 -20.91 18.42 23.91
CA ILE A 408 -21.24 17.33 23.01
C ILE A 408 -21.46 17.91 21.61
N THR A 409 -20.73 17.40 20.65
CA THR A 409 -20.96 17.70 19.24
C THR A 409 -22.08 16.83 18.71
N VAL A 410 -23.20 17.43 18.31
CA VAL A 410 -24.27 16.76 17.57
C VAL A 410 -23.96 16.93 16.09
N GLN A 411 -23.91 15.83 15.35
CA GLN A 411 -23.58 15.78 13.92
C GLN A 411 -24.78 15.26 13.12
N PHE A 412 -25.22 16.03 12.11
CA PHE A 412 -26.16 15.53 11.13
C PHE A 412 -25.40 14.87 9.97
N ASN A 413 -25.45 13.54 9.88
CA ASN A 413 -24.71 12.76 8.88
C ASN A 413 -25.65 11.72 8.22
N PRO A 414 -26.30 12.09 7.09
CA PRO A 414 -27.25 11.20 6.40
C PRO A 414 -26.65 9.87 5.94
N ALA A 415 -25.35 9.84 5.60
CA ALA A 415 -24.66 8.62 5.19
C ALA A 415 -24.67 7.53 6.28
N ARG A 416 -24.82 7.93 7.55
CA ARG A 416 -24.90 7.00 8.69
C ARG A 416 -26.23 6.28 8.85
N ALA A 417 -27.27 6.62 8.08
CA ALA A 417 -28.57 5.95 8.14
C ALA A 417 -28.44 4.42 8.00
N VAL A 418 -27.55 3.94 7.14
CA VAL A 418 -27.26 2.51 6.95
C VAL A 418 -26.87 1.82 8.27
N SER A 419 -26.04 2.48 9.09
CA SER A 419 -25.58 1.91 10.38
C SER A 419 -26.55 2.17 11.51
N THR A 420 -27.10 3.39 11.61
CA THR A 420 -28.03 3.78 12.70
C THR A 420 -29.35 3.03 12.63
N CYS A 421 -29.86 2.76 11.43
CA CYS A 421 -31.09 2.00 11.21
C CYS A 421 -30.86 0.49 11.07
N ALA A 422 -29.62 -0.01 11.25
CA ALA A 422 -29.32 -1.42 11.10
C ALA A 422 -30.19 -2.28 12.03
N LYS A 423 -30.83 -3.31 11.44
CA LYS A 423 -31.57 -4.33 12.21
C LYS A 423 -30.56 -5.35 12.77
N VAL A 424 -30.51 -5.47 14.08
CA VAL A 424 -29.57 -6.33 14.81
C VAL A 424 -30.21 -7.45 15.58
N ASP A 425 -31.47 -7.75 15.30
CA ASP A 425 -32.17 -8.94 15.82
C ASP A 425 -31.67 -10.21 15.11
N LYS A 426 -31.78 -11.35 15.77
CA LYS A 426 -31.25 -12.64 15.29
C LYS A 426 -31.79 -13.03 13.90
N ALA A 427 -33.05 -12.75 13.60
CA ALA A 427 -33.68 -13.10 12.32
C ALA A 427 -33.10 -12.22 11.18
N SER A 428 -32.99 -10.92 11.40
CA SER A 428 -32.44 -9.99 10.44
C SER A 428 -30.96 -10.25 10.17
N ILE A 429 -30.18 -10.61 11.20
CA ILE A 429 -28.76 -10.98 11.04
C ILE A 429 -28.63 -12.25 10.18
N ALA A 430 -29.42 -13.29 10.47
CA ALA A 430 -29.39 -14.56 9.75
C ALA A 430 -29.84 -14.43 8.27
N ALA A 431 -30.61 -13.41 7.94
CA ALA A 431 -31.16 -13.19 6.60
C ALA A 431 -30.25 -12.37 5.68
N ARG A 432 -29.13 -11.84 6.18
CA ARG A 432 -28.20 -10.98 5.40
C ARG A 432 -26.77 -11.55 5.35
N PRO A 433 -26.01 -11.29 4.27
CA PRO A 433 -24.58 -11.53 4.29
C PRO A 433 -23.90 -10.65 5.35
N CYS A 434 -22.88 -11.18 6.00
CA CYS A 434 -22.10 -10.39 6.97
C CYS A 434 -21.27 -9.33 6.25
N PHE A 435 -21.42 -8.07 6.64
CA PHE A 435 -20.74 -6.92 6.01
C PHE A 435 -19.23 -6.91 6.22
N LEU A 436 -18.73 -7.62 7.25
CA LEU A 436 -17.33 -7.60 7.63
C LEU A 436 -16.56 -8.84 7.18
N CYS A 437 -17.23 -9.89 6.70
CA CYS A 437 -16.54 -11.04 6.11
C CYS A 437 -15.80 -10.64 4.83
N LEU A 438 -14.57 -11.12 4.68
CA LEU A 438 -13.75 -10.85 3.48
C LEU A 438 -14.42 -11.33 2.18
N SER A 439 -15.22 -12.40 2.24
CA SER A 439 -15.99 -12.92 1.11
C SER A 439 -17.11 -12.00 0.62
N HIS A 440 -17.51 -11.04 1.42
CA HIS A 440 -18.62 -10.12 1.10
C HIS A 440 -18.17 -8.66 1.00
N LYS A 441 -16.86 -8.39 1.13
CA LYS A 441 -16.37 -7.02 0.99
C LYS A 441 -16.51 -6.56 -0.46
N PRO A 442 -16.81 -5.26 -0.70
CA PRO A 442 -16.74 -4.68 -2.04
C PRO A 442 -15.36 -4.90 -2.68
N GLU A 443 -15.32 -5.08 -4.00
CA GLU A 443 -14.05 -5.29 -4.72
C GLU A 443 -13.10 -4.11 -4.56
N GLU A 444 -13.64 -2.89 -4.53
CA GLU A 444 -12.88 -1.66 -4.40
C GLU A 444 -12.33 -1.44 -2.98
N GLN A 445 -12.88 -2.11 -1.97
CA GLN A 445 -12.39 -2.00 -0.60
C GLN A 445 -11.11 -2.81 -0.43
N GLU A 446 -10.00 -2.15 -0.26
CA GLU A 446 -8.73 -2.79 0.09
C GLU A 446 -8.59 -3.00 1.61
N SER A 447 -7.67 -3.86 1.99
CA SER A 447 -7.40 -4.15 3.39
C SER A 447 -5.91 -4.29 3.64
N VAL A 448 -5.49 -3.79 4.82
CA VAL A 448 -4.18 -4.09 5.38
C VAL A 448 -4.36 -5.20 6.40
N ARG A 449 -3.59 -6.27 6.28
CA ARG A 449 -3.65 -7.39 7.20
C ARG A 449 -2.84 -7.08 8.46
N ILE A 450 -3.44 -7.31 9.63
CA ILE A 450 -2.81 -7.23 10.94
C ILE A 450 -2.66 -8.65 11.46
N GLN A 451 -1.43 -9.13 11.64
CA GLN A 451 -1.15 -10.43 12.20
C GLN A 451 -0.87 -10.31 13.69
N LEU A 452 -1.82 -10.70 14.51
CA LEU A 452 -1.65 -10.93 15.95
C LEU A 452 -1.70 -12.44 16.24
N ASP A 453 -2.33 -12.88 17.32
CA ASP A 453 -2.54 -14.32 17.56
C ASP A 453 -3.50 -14.91 16.51
N GLU A 454 -4.42 -14.10 16.06
CA GLU A 454 -5.26 -14.33 14.90
C GLU A 454 -5.14 -13.16 13.89
N PRO A 455 -5.44 -13.39 12.61
CA PRO A 455 -5.35 -12.35 11.60
C PRO A 455 -6.56 -11.40 11.65
N PHE A 456 -6.27 -10.08 11.57
CA PHE A 456 -7.25 -9.02 11.40
C PHE A 456 -7.08 -8.33 10.06
N SER A 457 -8.13 -7.73 9.57
CA SER A 457 -8.20 -6.93 8.36
C SER A 457 -8.55 -5.49 8.71
N LEU A 458 -7.61 -4.56 8.50
CA LEU A 458 -7.82 -3.12 8.65
C LEU A 458 -8.31 -2.55 7.32
N ARG A 459 -9.41 -1.82 7.34
CA ARG A 459 -10.08 -1.28 6.15
C ARG A 459 -10.58 0.14 6.39
N LEU A 460 -10.67 0.95 5.33
CA LEU A 460 -11.35 2.24 5.39
C LEU A 460 -12.87 2.03 5.63
N ASN A 461 -13.43 2.75 6.58
CA ASN A 461 -14.87 2.72 6.83
C ASN A 461 -15.60 3.53 5.76
N PRO A 462 -16.50 2.93 4.95
CA PRO A 462 -17.20 3.65 3.87
C PRO A 462 -18.27 4.62 4.37
N TYR A 463 -18.64 4.56 5.65
CA TYR A 463 -19.63 5.44 6.29
C TYR A 463 -18.99 6.13 7.51
N PRO A 464 -18.03 7.04 7.29
CA PRO A 464 -17.25 7.58 8.39
C PRO A 464 -18.08 8.53 9.27
N ILE A 465 -17.68 8.63 10.56
CA ILE A 465 -18.13 9.67 11.50
C ILE A 465 -17.08 10.78 11.57
N LEU A 466 -15.81 10.38 11.46
CA LEU A 466 -14.63 11.26 11.53
C LEU A 466 -13.72 11.00 10.34
N PRO A 467 -12.87 11.96 9.94
CA PRO A 467 -11.88 11.74 8.87
C PRO A 467 -10.97 10.55 9.18
N GLY A 468 -10.64 9.77 8.17
CA GLY A 468 -9.76 8.62 8.34
C GLY A 468 -10.30 7.50 9.23
N HIS A 469 -11.61 7.39 9.39
CA HIS A 469 -12.27 6.34 10.17
C HIS A 469 -11.98 4.95 9.59
N LEU A 470 -11.43 4.06 10.41
CA LEU A 470 -11.01 2.72 10.03
C LEU A 470 -11.85 1.66 10.75
N THR A 471 -11.98 0.50 10.13
CA THR A 471 -12.56 -0.72 10.71
C THR A 471 -11.52 -1.82 10.74
N ILE A 472 -11.35 -2.50 11.88
CA ILE A 472 -10.39 -3.58 12.11
C ILE A 472 -11.20 -4.82 12.53
N SER A 473 -11.38 -5.77 11.62
CA SER A 473 -12.17 -6.98 11.88
C SER A 473 -11.32 -8.24 11.77
N THR A 474 -11.69 -9.30 12.48
CA THR A 474 -11.11 -10.63 12.26
C THR A 474 -11.34 -11.10 10.83
N GLU A 475 -10.41 -11.87 10.26
CA GLU A 475 -10.61 -12.50 8.95
C GLU A 475 -11.60 -13.66 9.01
N SER A 476 -11.65 -14.37 10.13
CA SER A 476 -12.65 -15.39 10.43
C SER A 476 -13.93 -14.76 10.98
N HIS A 477 -15.09 -15.35 10.64
CA HIS A 477 -16.38 -14.90 11.17
C HIS A 477 -16.54 -15.33 12.63
N GLN A 478 -16.55 -14.35 13.53
CA GLN A 478 -16.67 -14.56 15.00
C GLN A 478 -17.63 -13.54 15.58
N TRP A 479 -18.35 -13.92 16.65
CA TRP A 479 -19.25 -13.00 17.34
C TRP A 479 -18.49 -11.86 18.03
N GLN A 480 -19.14 -10.70 18.13
CA GLN A 480 -18.63 -9.50 18.78
C GLN A 480 -18.54 -9.71 20.30
N THR A 481 -17.37 -10.12 20.79
CA THR A 481 -17.13 -10.34 22.24
C THR A 481 -15.63 -10.28 22.59
N LEU A 482 -15.32 -9.66 23.73
CA LEU A 482 -13.99 -9.64 24.40
C LEU A 482 -14.02 -10.48 25.70
N ALA A 483 -14.88 -11.50 25.77
CA ALA A 483 -15.13 -12.26 27.01
C ALA A 483 -13.90 -13.03 27.52
N ASP A 484 -13.03 -13.51 26.64
CA ASP A 484 -11.83 -14.25 27.07
C ASP A 484 -10.65 -13.33 27.43
N LYS A 485 -9.75 -13.81 28.30
CA LYS A 485 -8.62 -13.04 28.80
C LYS A 485 -7.59 -12.67 27.70
N THR A 486 -7.51 -13.47 26.65
CA THR A 486 -6.57 -13.24 25.54
C THR A 486 -7.08 -12.10 24.67
N SER A 487 -8.39 -12.12 24.35
CA SER A 487 -9.00 -11.07 23.53
C SER A 487 -9.02 -9.69 24.22
N ARG A 488 -9.03 -9.64 25.55
CA ARG A 488 -8.97 -8.36 26.33
C ARG A 488 -7.69 -7.56 26.14
N ARG A 489 -6.63 -8.18 25.64
CA ARG A 489 -5.35 -7.50 25.29
C ARG A 489 -5.34 -6.95 23.87
N LEU A 490 -6.31 -7.29 23.05
CA LEU A 490 -6.35 -6.88 21.65
C LEU A 490 -6.37 -5.35 21.46
N PRO A 491 -7.13 -4.54 22.25
CA PRO A 491 -7.10 -3.10 22.08
C PRO A 491 -5.70 -2.50 22.17
N GLU A 492 -4.94 -2.92 23.16
CA GLU A 492 -3.58 -2.48 23.42
C GLU A 492 -2.63 -2.91 22.31
N ARG A 493 -2.70 -4.18 21.88
CA ARG A 493 -1.89 -4.71 20.78
C ARG A 493 -2.21 -4.05 19.45
N LEU A 494 -3.47 -3.68 19.22
CA LEU A 494 -3.88 -2.97 18.03
C LEU A 494 -3.37 -1.52 18.02
N VAL A 495 -3.42 -0.81 19.16
CA VAL A 495 -2.83 0.53 19.28
C VAL A 495 -1.33 0.48 19.02
N ASP A 496 -0.61 -0.43 19.67
CA ASP A 496 0.83 -0.63 19.47
C ASP A 496 1.16 -0.97 18.01
N TRP A 497 0.37 -1.83 17.37
CA TRP A 497 0.54 -2.14 15.97
C TRP A 497 0.32 -0.91 15.07
N LEU A 498 -0.75 -0.14 15.31
CA LEU A 498 -1.05 1.06 14.53
C LEU A 498 0.10 2.07 14.64
N GLU A 499 0.61 2.32 15.83
CA GLU A 499 1.71 3.27 16.05
C GLU A 499 3.02 2.84 15.38
N LYS A 500 3.33 1.56 15.42
CA LYS A 500 4.57 1.02 14.83
C LYS A 500 4.50 0.90 13.31
N ASN A 501 3.34 0.58 12.76
CA ASN A 501 3.24 0.10 11.40
C ASN A 501 2.35 0.96 10.48
N PHE A 502 1.54 1.86 11.01
CA PHE A 502 0.55 2.58 10.21
C PHE A 502 0.60 4.10 10.43
N ALA A 503 0.29 4.58 11.62
CA ALA A 503 0.47 5.96 12.04
C ALA A 503 0.34 6.10 13.55
N SER A 504 1.09 7.03 14.16
CA SER A 504 0.87 7.46 15.54
C SER A 504 -0.39 8.32 15.66
N GLY A 505 -0.91 8.42 16.88
CA GLY A 505 -2.04 9.32 17.20
C GLY A 505 -3.40 8.75 16.83
N TYR A 506 -3.54 7.42 16.65
CA TYR A 506 -4.82 6.74 16.54
C TYR A 506 -5.28 6.21 17.91
N THR A 507 -6.60 6.26 18.15
CA THR A 507 -7.27 5.49 19.20
C THR A 507 -8.04 4.35 18.60
N VAL A 508 -8.04 3.20 19.28
CA VAL A 508 -8.87 2.05 18.96
C VAL A 508 -10.10 2.05 19.87
N PHE A 509 -11.26 1.77 19.33
CA PHE A 509 -12.48 1.65 20.11
C PHE A 509 -13.32 0.43 19.74
N TYR A 510 -14.14 0.00 20.69
CA TYR A 510 -14.98 -1.19 20.61
C TYR A 510 -16.41 -0.88 21.00
N ASN A 511 -17.34 -1.38 20.21
CA ASN A 511 -18.75 -1.43 20.55
C ASN A 511 -19.10 -2.85 20.95
N GLY A 512 -19.47 -3.07 22.21
CA GLY A 512 -20.05 -4.35 22.61
C GLY A 512 -21.28 -4.70 21.78
N ALA A 513 -21.60 -5.97 21.63
CA ALA A 513 -22.68 -6.45 20.74
C ALA A 513 -24.03 -5.75 20.95
N LYS A 514 -24.34 -5.34 22.19
CA LYS A 514 -25.53 -4.60 22.60
C LYS A 514 -25.25 -3.15 23.00
N CYS A 515 -24.20 -2.53 22.45
CA CYS A 515 -23.73 -1.19 22.80
C CYS A 515 -23.47 -0.32 21.57
N GLY A 516 -24.40 -0.30 20.63
CA GLY A 516 -24.31 0.49 19.39
C GLY A 516 -23.59 -0.22 18.24
N ALA A 517 -23.21 -1.49 18.35
CA ALA A 517 -22.65 -2.26 17.24
C ALA A 517 -23.69 -2.46 16.13
N SER A 518 -23.37 -2.10 14.88
CA SER A 518 -24.20 -2.33 13.70
C SER A 518 -23.97 -3.71 13.06
N ALA A 519 -22.85 -4.36 13.37
CA ALA A 519 -22.48 -5.71 12.95
C ALA A 519 -22.08 -6.57 14.17
N PRO A 520 -23.01 -6.90 15.09
CA PRO A 520 -22.69 -7.66 16.29
C PRO A 520 -22.37 -9.14 16.00
N ASP A 521 -22.56 -9.57 14.79
CA ASP A 521 -22.29 -10.90 14.26
C ASP A 521 -20.85 -11.09 13.80
N HIS A 522 -20.00 -10.04 13.83
CA HIS A 522 -18.61 -10.15 13.42
C HIS A 522 -17.68 -9.33 14.32
N PHE A 523 -16.69 -9.99 14.89
CA PHE A 523 -15.76 -9.36 15.83
C PHE A 523 -14.91 -8.31 15.16
N HIS A 524 -15.00 -7.07 15.65
CA HIS A 524 -14.30 -5.93 15.09
C HIS A 524 -14.04 -4.81 16.10
N PHE A 525 -12.99 -4.07 15.85
CA PHE A 525 -12.69 -2.76 16.40
C PHE A 525 -12.84 -1.69 15.34
N GLN A 526 -12.79 -0.45 15.76
CA GLN A 526 -12.68 0.70 14.88
C GLN A 526 -11.56 1.60 15.39
N ALA A 527 -11.00 2.44 14.50
CA ALA A 527 -9.95 3.38 14.87
C ALA A 527 -10.16 4.74 14.18
N VAL A 528 -9.83 5.81 14.92
CA VAL A 528 -9.88 7.20 14.45
C VAL A 528 -8.70 7.96 15.05
N ARG A 529 -8.43 9.18 14.56
CA ARG A 529 -7.40 10.03 15.17
C ARG A 529 -7.80 10.47 16.57
N GLN A 530 -6.86 10.46 17.51
CA GLN A 530 -7.07 10.88 18.90
C GLN A 530 -7.53 12.34 18.98
N GLU A 531 -6.95 13.21 18.15
CA GLU A 531 -7.25 14.65 18.11
C GLU A 531 -8.70 14.98 17.72
N ASP A 532 -9.40 14.04 17.06
CA ASP A 532 -10.79 14.23 16.64
C ASP A 532 -11.80 13.79 17.70
N VAL A 533 -11.38 13.07 18.76
CA VAL A 533 -12.26 12.49 19.78
C VAL A 533 -12.40 13.44 20.98
N PRO A 534 -13.57 14.01 21.29
CA PRO A 534 -13.75 14.96 22.39
C PRO A 534 -13.33 14.42 23.76
N LEU A 535 -13.60 13.17 24.06
CA LEU A 535 -13.14 12.51 25.29
C LEU A 535 -11.62 12.58 25.45
N ILE A 536 -10.87 12.35 24.39
CA ILE A 536 -9.40 12.34 24.42
C ILE A 536 -8.86 13.78 24.45
N ARG A 537 -9.44 14.70 23.69
CA ARG A 537 -9.03 16.12 23.72
C ARG A 537 -9.14 16.76 25.08
N GLN A 538 -10.11 16.35 25.89
CA GLN A 538 -10.31 16.88 27.24
C GLN A 538 -9.74 15.98 28.35
N TRP A 539 -8.94 14.96 27.98
CA TRP A 539 -8.46 13.93 28.90
C TRP A 539 -7.69 14.49 30.10
N GLU A 540 -6.81 15.47 29.88
CA GLU A 540 -6.07 16.11 30.95
C GLU A 540 -6.99 16.81 31.96
N LYS A 541 -8.04 17.49 31.48
CA LYS A 541 -9.06 18.14 32.34
C LYS A 541 -9.84 17.08 33.14
N LEU A 542 -10.22 15.96 32.47
CA LEU A 542 -10.95 14.87 33.11
C LEU A 542 -10.11 14.19 34.20
N MET A 543 -8.84 13.98 33.95
CA MET A 543 -7.92 13.40 34.94
C MET A 543 -7.72 14.32 36.17
N SER A 544 -7.97 15.62 36.10
CA SER A 544 -7.89 16.48 37.26
C SER A 544 -9.01 16.24 38.30
N THR A 545 -10.10 15.57 37.88
CA THR A 545 -11.24 15.18 38.75
C THR A 545 -11.33 13.67 38.95
N ALA A 546 -10.33 12.92 38.49
CA ALA A 546 -10.29 11.48 38.57
C ALA A 546 -10.09 10.98 40.02
N VAL A 547 -10.86 9.98 40.41
CA VAL A 547 -10.78 9.35 41.72
C VAL A 547 -10.17 7.98 41.60
N GLU A 548 -9.01 7.75 42.25
CA GLU A 548 -8.35 6.45 42.25
C GLU A 548 -9.23 5.38 42.89
N LYS A 549 -9.34 4.24 42.25
CA LYS A 549 -10.17 3.08 42.69
C LYS A 549 -9.34 1.81 42.88
N GLY A 550 -8.08 1.81 42.52
CA GLY A 550 -7.21 0.68 42.73
C GLY A 550 -5.87 0.83 42.06
N PHE A 551 -4.88 0.16 42.65
CA PHE A 551 -3.50 0.08 42.17
C PHE A 551 -3.07 -1.38 42.06
N GLU A 552 -2.45 -1.76 40.98
CA GLU A 552 -1.87 -3.08 40.74
C GLU A 552 -0.43 -2.97 40.29
N PRO A 553 0.56 -3.43 41.10
CA PRO A 553 1.92 -3.57 40.61
C PRO A 553 1.98 -4.72 39.61
N LEU A 554 2.64 -4.49 38.49
CA LEU A 554 2.81 -5.45 37.42
C LEU A 554 4.29 -5.89 37.33
N SER A 555 4.57 -6.91 36.49
CA SER A 555 5.94 -7.34 36.24
C SER A 555 6.78 -6.22 35.61
N ASP A 556 8.10 -6.29 35.80
CA ASP A 556 9.08 -5.40 35.15
C ASP A 556 8.97 -3.91 35.55
N GLY A 557 8.55 -3.64 36.80
CA GLY A 557 8.43 -2.26 37.32
C GLY A 557 7.26 -1.45 36.75
N LYS A 558 6.33 -2.12 36.06
CA LYS A 558 5.09 -1.55 35.54
C LYS A 558 4.01 -1.47 36.62
N SER A 559 3.01 -0.65 36.39
CA SER A 559 1.84 -0.56 37.24
C SER A 559 0.59 -0.23 36.46
N CYS A 560 -0.56 -0.67 36.97
CA CYS A 560 -1.87 -0.24 36.49
C CYS A 560 -2.63 0.46 37.61
N ILE A 561 -3.24 1.58 37.30
CA ILE A 561 -4.07 2.36 38.23
C ILE A 561 -5.45 2.49 37.62
N ALA A 562 -6.48 2.19 38.43
CA ALA A 562 -7.88 2.34 38.05
C ALA A 562 -8.42 3.66 38.60
N TYR A 563 -9.16 4.41 37.75
CA TYR A 563 -9.80 5.67 38.11
C TYR A 563 -11.28 5.68 37.72
N ASP A 564 -12.13 6.24 38.58
CA ASP A 564 -13.44 6.76 38.17
C ASP A 564 -13.28 8.22 37.73
N ILE A 565 -13.82 8.55 36.58
CA ILE A 565 -13.78 9.90 36.05
C ILE A 565 -15.07 10.62 36.43
N GLU A 566 -14.97 11.51 37.38
CA GLU A 566 -16.10 12.32 37.83
C GLU A 566 -16.33 13.52 36.93
N GLY A 567 -17.59 13.98 36.82
CA GLY A 567 -17.94 15.17 36.04
C GLY A 567 -18.04 14.95 34.53
N TYR A 568 -17.90 13.73 34.02
CA TYR A 568 -18.26 13.39 32.64
C TYR A 568 -19.77 13.12 32.55
N PHE A 569 -20.38 13.25 31.38
CA PHE A 569 -21.83 13.11 31.21
C PHE A 569 -22.37 11.68 31.31
N CYS A 570 -21.47 10.69 31.37
CA CYS A 570 -21.79 9.29 31.61
C CYS A 570 -20.69 8.65 32.49
N PRO A 571 -20.98 7.50 33.14
CA PRO A 571 -19.97 6.79 33.94
C PRO A 571 -18.77 6.35 33.11
N ILE A 572 -17.55 6.63 33.60
CA ILE A 572 -16.29 6.20 32.98
C ILE A 572 -15.42 5.54 34.05
N ARG A 573 -14.93 4.32 33.74
CA ARG A 573 -13.83 3.69 34.45
C ARG A 573 -12.61 3.67 33.51
N ALA A 574 -11.53 4.31 33.94
CA ALA A 574 -10.25 4.34 33.24
C ALA A 574 -9.21 3.45 33.92
N PHE A 575 -8.38 2.81 33.11
CA PHE A 575 -7.20 2.07 33.56
C PHE A 575 -5.99 2.66 32.86
N ILE A 576 -5.01 3.09 33.64
CA ILE A 576 -3.76 3.69 33.15
C ILE A 576 -2.64 2.75 33.47
N THR A 577 -1.97 2.25 32.44
CA THR A 577 -0.82 1.36 32.56
C THR A 577 0.48 2.11 32.24
N GLN A 578 1.32 2.27 33.26
CA GLN A 578 2.63 2.89 33.12
C GLN A 578 3.70 1.84 32.75
N GLY A 579 4.63 2.20 31.88
CA GLY A 579 5.74 1.34 31.45
C GLY A 579 5.43 0.41 30.27
N GLY A 580 4.28 0.62 29.60
CA GLY A 580 3.85 -0.17 28.42
C GLY A 580 3.04 -1.42 28.76
N LEU A 581 2.74 -2.21 27.75
CA LEU A 581 1.82 -3.36 27.78
C LEU A 581 2.07 -4.33 28.92
N ALA A 582 1.05 -4.57 29.74
CA ALA A 582 1.11 -5.53 30.84
C ALA A 582 0.17 -6.73 30.57
N THR A 583 0.62 -7.90 30.95
CA THR A 583 -0.19 -9.13 30.88
C THR A 583 -1.10 -9.26 32.09
N GLY A 584 -2.39 -9.47 31.85
CA GLY A 584 -3.32 -9.95 32.85
C GLY A 584 -3.60 -8.96 33.98
N VAL A 585 -4.09 -7.75 33.66
CA VAL A 585 -4.46 -6.76 34.67
C VAL A 585 -5.70 -7.22 35.41
N ARG A 586 -5.51 -7.65 36.66
CA ARG A 586 -6.59 -8.15 37.53
C ARG A 586 -7.61 -7.06 37.86
N LEU A 587 -7.20 -5.80 37.91
CA LEU A 587 -8.11 -4.67 38.13
C LEU A 587 -9.18 -4.58 37.02
N ILE A 588 -8.78 -4.76 35.74
CA ILE A 588 -9.72 -4.80 34.60
C ILE A 588 -10.67 -5.98 34.75
N ASP A 589 -10.12 -7.19 35.01
CA ASP A 589 -10.92 -8.39 35.20
C ASP A 589 -11.93 -8.23 36.35
N SER A 590 -11.49 -7.71 37.50
CA SER A 590 -12.34 -7.46 38.65
C SER A 590 -13.46 -6.46 38.34
N TYR A 591 -13.14 -5.40 37.62
CA TYR A 591 -14.13 -4.42 37.19
C TYR A 591 -15.16 -5.03 36.26
N LEU A 592 -14.75 -5.74 35.22
CA LEU A 592 -15.68 -6.36 34.27
C LEU A 592 -16.56 -7.40 34.93
N HIS A 593 -16.06 -8.15 35.91
CA HIS A 593 -16.86 -9.07 36.72
C HIS A 593 -17.86 -8.36 37.65
N SER A 594 -17.65 -7.11 38.01
CA SER A 594 -18.57 -6.32 38.80
C SER A 594 -19.74 -5.72 37.99
N LEU A 595 -19.63 -5.70 36.65
CA LEU A 595 -20.70 -5.24 35.77
C LEU A 595 -21.77 -6.28 35.58
N PRO A 596 -23.05 -5.87 35.40
CA PRO A 596 -24.16 -6.82 35.17
C PRO A 596 -23.92 -7.64 33.88
N LEU A 597 -24.06 -8.95 33.98
CA LEU A 597 -24.11 -9.86 32.84
C LEU A 597 -25.56 -10.24 32.59
N HIS A 598 -26.10 -9.92 31.44
CA HIS A 598 -27.48 -10.23 31.08
C HIS A 598 -27.61 -11.67 30.56
N GLU A 599 -28.80 -12.24 30.73
CA GLU A 599 -29.07 -13.62 30.28
C GLU A 599 -28.83 -13.79 28.77
N GLY A 600 -28.05 -14.79 28.42
CA GLY A 600 -27.69 -15.10 27.02
C GLY A 600 -26.62 -14.22 26.42
N GLU A 601 -25.96 -13.32 27.19
CA GLU A 601 -24.81 -12.55 26.79
C GLU A 601 -23.49 -13.18 27.32
N THR A 602 -22.42 -13.05 26.57
CA THR A 602 -21.10 -13.63 26.91
C THR A 602 -20.21 -12.65 27.64
N GLU A 603 -20.51 -11.34 27.57
CA GLU A 603 -19.79 -10.28 28.25
C GLU A 603 -20.72 -9.20 28.76
N PRO A 604 -20.32 -8.41 29.77
CA PRO A 604 -21.07 -7.23 30.21
C PRO A 604 -21.20 -6.21 29.07
N ARG A 605 -22.15 -5.32 29.15
CA ARG A 605 -22.36 -4.28 28.14
C ARG A 605 -21.48 -3.09 28.42
N TYR A 606 -20.60 -2.74 27.46
CA TYR A 606 -19.74 -1.55 27.52
C TYR A 606 -19.30 -1.09 26.14
N ASN A 607 -18.90 0.18 26.06
CA ASN A 607 -18.03 0.68 25.01
C ASN A 607 -16.61 0.84 25.57
N LEU A 608 -15.60 0.71 24.71
CA LEU A 608 -14.20 0.78 25.12
C LEU A 608 -13.43 1.69 24.17
N PHE A 609 -12.49 2.47 24.74
CA PHE A 609 -11.44 3.21 24.04
C PHE A 609 -10.06 2.81 24.57
N ALA A 610 -9.07 2.80 23.67
CA ALA A 610 -7.70 2.55 24.05
C ALA A 610 -6.75 3.40 23.19
N TRP A 611 -5.75 4.02 23.85
CA TRP A 611 -4.74 4.84 23.19
C TRP A 611 -3.46 4.96 24.03
N ASN A 612 -2.36 5.36 23.38
CA ASN A 612 -1.17 5.81 24.11
C ASN A 612 -1.27 7.32 24.36
N ASP A 613 -1.16 7.70 25.64
CA ASP A 613 -1.10 9.07 26.06
C ASP A 613 0.35 9.44 26.42
N PRO A 614 0.91 10.53 25.88
CA PRO A 614 2.31 10.91 26.13
C PRO A 614 2.63 11.17 27.61
N ARG A 615 1.65 11.58 28.41
CA ARG A 615 1.82 11.93 29.82
C ARG A 615 1.46 10.80 30.75
N TYR A 616 0.38 10.07 30.44
CA TYR A 616 -0.20 9.08 31.35
C TYR A 616 0.26 7.65 31.02
N GLY A 617 0.74 7.37 29.83
CA GLY A 617 1.06 6.02 29.34
C GLY A 617 -0.12 5.39 28.61
N PHE A 618 -0.25 4.08 28.67
CA PHE A 618 -1.34 3.40 27.98
C PHE A 618 -2.66 3.54 28.74
N VAL A 619 -3.65 4.15 28.10
CA VAL A 619 -4.98 4.42 28.67
C VAL A 619 -6.01 3.49 28.05
N THR A 620 -6.80 2.83 28.89
CA THR A 620 -7.99 2.08 28.49
C THR A 620 -9.19 2.62 29.24
N VAL A 621 -10.23 3.01 28.53
CA VAL A 621 -11.47 3.56 29.08
C VAL A 621 -12.63 2.64 28.80
N TYR A 622 -13.36 2.25 29.84
CA TYR A 622 -14.63 1.51 29.76
C TYR A 622 -15.79 2.41 30.11
N ILE A 623 -16.82 2.42 29.28
CA ILE A 623 -18.08 3.11 29.48
C ILE A 623 -19.17 2.06 29.61
N PRO A 624 -19.64 1.74 30.83
CA PRO A 624 -20.67 0.71 31.03
C PRO A 624 -21.98 1.12 30.40
N ARG A 625 -22.74 0.10 29.93
CA ARG A 625 -24.00 0.33 29.24
C ARG A 625 -25.09 -0.55 29.87
N THR A 626 -26.32 -0.04 29.90
CA THR A 626 -27.50 -0.74 30.36
C THR A 626 -28.42 -1.14 29.21
N ALA A 627 -28.48 -0.28 28.16
CA ALA A 627 -29.31 -0.51 27.00
C ALA A 627 -28.56 -0.29 25.68
N HIS A 628 -29.01 -1.01 24.65
CA HIS A 628 -28.49 -0.86 23.28
C HIS A 628 -28.92 0.47 22.66
N ARG A 629 -30.17 0.87 22.88
CA ARG A 629 -30.81 2.07 22.34
C ARG A 629 -31.71 2.73 23.40
N PRO A 630 -31.87 4.07 23.35
CA PRO A 630 -32.78 4.78 24.24
C PRO A 630 -34.24 4.54 23.85
N GLN A 631 -35.19 4.83 24.75
CA GLN A 631 -36.62 4.64 24.52
C GLN A 631 -37.13 5.45 23.32
N CYS A 632 -36.63 6.64 23.11
CA CYS A 632 -37.01 7.49 21.98
C CYS A 632 -36.76 6.83 20.61
N TYR A 633 -35.86 5.83 20.51
CA TYR A 633 -35.62 5.13 19.26
C TYR A 633 -36.82 4.37 18.73
N THR A 634 -37.62 3.76 19.64
CA THR A 634 -38.80 2.96 19.30
C THR A 634 -40.09 3.71 19.54
N ALA A 635 -40.05 4.95 19.98
CA ALA A 635 -41.23 5.79 20.15
C ALA A 635 -41.96 6.03 18.82
N GLU A 636 -43.21 6.45 18.89
CA GLU A 636 -44.03 6.77 17.72
C GLU A 636 -44.25 8.28 17.57
N GLY A 637 -44.46 8.73 16.36
CA GLY A 637 -44.76 10.12 16.04
C GLY A 637 -43.61 11.08 16.39
N ASP A 638 -44.00 12.24 16.92
CA ASP A 638 -43.03 13.31 17.21
C ASP A 638 -42.05 13.01 18.33
N ALA A 639 -42.32 12.00 19.15
CA ALA A 639 -41.43 11.54 20.23
C ALA A 639 -40.29 10.62 19.69
N GLN A 640 -40.36 10.19 18.45
CA GLN A 640 -39.36 9.34 17.87
C GLN A 640 -38.09 10.12 17.53
N LEU A 641 -36.95 9.61 17.99
CA LEU A 641 -35.59 10.05 17.58
C LEU A 641 -34.77 8.82 17.21
N ILE A 642 -34.33 8.75 15.96
CA ILE A 642 -33.52 7.63 15.46
C ILE A 642 -32.04 7.85 15.81
N VAL A 643 -31.73 7.62 17.09
CA VAL A 643 -30.35 7.68 17.63
C VAL A 643 -29.98 6.33 18.25
N SER A 644 -28.82 5.82 17.90
CA SER A 644 -28.31 4.51 18.39
C SER A 644 -26.88 4.70 18.90
N PRO A 645 -26.70 5.21 20.14
CA PRO A 645 -25.39 5.62 20.62
C PRO A 645 -24.38 4.48 20.65
N GLY A 646 -23.28 4.63 19.91
CA GLY A 646 -22.08 3.79 19.94
C GLY A 646 -20.93 4.48 20.70
N ALA A 647 -19.72 3.93 20.60
CA ALA A 647 -18.57 4.41 21.35
C ALA A 647 -18.26 5.89 21.06
N LEU A 648 -18.25 6.35 19.80
CA LEU A 648 -17.98 7.77 19.49
C LEU A 648 -19.08 8.69 20.04
N ASP A 649 -20.33 8.23 20.08
CA ASP A 649 -21.42 9.00 20.69
C ASP A 649 -21.18 9.14 22.20
N MET A 650 -20.72 8.08 22.84
CA MET A 650 -20.34 8.08 24.26
C MET A 650 -19.05 8.86 24.54
N ALA A 651 -18.26 9.14 23.49
CA ALA A 651 -17.06 9.97 23.59
C ALA A 651 -17.30 11.45 23.23
N GLY A 652 -18.55 11.85 23.03
CA GLY A 652 -18.94 13.24 22.84
C GLY A 652 -19.25 13.67 21.40
N ILE A 653 -19.53 12.71 20.48
CA ILE A 653 -19.99 13.00 19.11
C ILE A 653 -21.27 12.23 18.86
N LEU A 654 -22.43 12.82 19.11
CA LEU A 654 -23.72 12.19 18.82
C LEU A 654 -24.09 12.36 17.36
N VAL A 655 -24.33 11.25 16.67
CA VAL A 655 -24.68 11.23 15.24
C VAL A 655 -26.17 11.04 15.04
N THR A 656 -26.79 11.93 14.24
CA THR A 656 -28.14 11.79 13.74
C THR A 656 -28.12 11.54 12.23
N ALA A 657 -28.99 10.66 11.76
CA ALA A 657 -29.12 10.33 10.33
C ALA A 657 -30.24 11.11 9.64
N ARG A 658 -31.20 11.68 10.40
CA ARG A 658 -32.31 12.48 9.91
C ARG A 658 -32.14 13.92 10.37
N GLU A 659 -32.47 14.86 9.49
CA GLU A 659 -32.39 16.31 9.81
C GLU A 659 -33.39 16.69 10.91
N GLU A 660 -34.58 16.12 10.91
CA GLU A 660 -35.57 16.36 11.96
C GLU A 660 -35.07 15.98 13.36
N ASP A 661 -34.34 14.85 13.49
CA ASP A 661 -33.73 14.44 14.77
C ASP A 661 -32.63 15.41 15.19
N PHE A 662 -31.83 15.87 14.22
CA PHE A 662 -30.78 16.88 14.47
C PHE A 662 -31.38 18.18 15.01
N GLN A 663 -32.51 18.63 14.48
CA GLN A 663 -33.17 19.88 14.93
C GLN A 663 -33.87 19.73 16.28
N LYS A 664 -34.48 18.56 16.55
CA LYS A 664 -35.24 18.31 17.77
C LYS A 664 -34.38 18.09 19.02
N LEU A 665 -33.14 17.65 18.88
CA LEU A 665 -32.26 17.37 20.02
C LEU A 665 -31.95 18.66 20.77
N ASP A 666 -32.14 18.64 22.08
CA ASP A 666 -31.69 19.68 23.01
C ASP A 666 -30.87 19.05 24.16
N ALA A 667 -30.38 19.86 25.07
CA ALA A 667 -29.53 19.40 26.17
C ALA A 667 -30.25 18.44 27.13
N ASP A 668 -31.55 18.64 27.33
CA ASP A 668 -32.36 17.78 28.25
C ASP A 668 -32.66 16.43 27.62
N THR A 669 -33.06 16.41 26.36
CA THR A 669 -33.25 15.19 25.58
C THR A 669 -31.94 14.39 25.50
N LEU A 670 -30.82 15.10 25.25
CA LEU A 670 -29.51 14.46 25.17
C LEU A 670 -29.09 13.84 26.51
N ARG A 671 -29.35 14.52 27.62
CA ARG A 671 -29.11 14.00 28.99
C ARG A 671 -29.94 12.77 29.25
N GLN A 672 -31.21 12.77 28.85
CA GLN A 672 -32.09 11.61 28.97
C GLN A 672 -31.57 10.42 28.14
N ILE A 673 -31.20 10.64 26.89
CA ILE A 673 -30.65 9.58 26.02
C ILE A 673 -29.44 8.91 26.68
N TYR A 674 -28.47 9.69 27.16
CA TYR A 674 -27.29 9.13 27.82
C TYR A 674 -27.64 8.41 29.13
N HIS A 675 -28.55 8.98 29.94
CA HIS A 675 -29.00 8.32 31.16
C HIS A 675 -29.63 6.96 30.88
N GLU A 676 -30.54 6.87 29.93
CA GLU A 676 -31.25 5.62 29.59
C GLU A 676 -30.30 4.51 29.07
N VAL A 677 -29.17 4.85 28.48
CA VAL A 677 -28.25 3.86 27.94
C VAL A 677 -27.10 3.50 28.87
N THR A 678 -26.93 4.24 30.02
CA THR A 678 -25.80 4.01 30.94
C THR A 678 -26.23 3.77 32.40
N HIS A 679 -27.47 4.10 32.78
CA HIS A 679 -28.04 3.93 34.12
C HIS A 679 -29.37 3.15 34.05
#